data_76468f0f9b5aa69323dfa57bfebf0314
#
_entry.id   76468f0f9b5aa69323dfa57bfebf0314
#
_cell.length_a   1.000
_cell.length_b   1.000
_cell.length_c   1.000
_cell.angle_alpha   90.00
_cell.angle_beta   90.00
_cell.angle_gamma   90.00
#
_symmetry.space_group_name_H-M   'P 1'
#
loop_
_entity.id
_entity.type
_entity.pdbx_description
1 polymer ?
#
loop_
_entity_poly.entity_id
_entity_poly.type
_entity_poly.pdbx_seq_one_letter_code
_entity_poly.pdbx_strand_id
1 'polypeptide(L)'
;MPLNRRQLMAGALATAAATAASGRWATTATAAGHRAKPAHGGHYSPNAAPLHPTAFLKLPPGRVTARGWLAGQLKLQLDGLCGRYEEFSHFLDFTATGWVRPELGGWEEVPYWLRGYTDLAIVTGDAKALAAVRRWIDAILTTQQPDGFFGPRALRTSLNGGPDFWPFLPLIQALRSWQEYAGDTRVIPFLSRFFRYMNAQGPGAFNTSWIALRWGDGLDSVFWLFNRTGDTFLLDLADKIHANGADWGDNLVNLHNVNIAQGFREPAQYALRSGSADDTRNTYGTYGKAMDQYGQFPGGGFAGDENARPGHGDPRQGFETCGIVEFMASHQLLTRITGDPLWADRCEELAFNSLPASLDPSGRAVHYITSANSVDLDNVPKNGRQFQNGFAMQAFLPGVDQYRCCPHNYGMGWPYFVEELWLATPDGGLAAAMYASCEVTAKVADGAEVTFTEETGYPFTDTVTLTLKAPKRLSFPLVLRVPAWCDNPEIEVNGRPVDAPAGPAFARVDRTWADGDRVTLRFPQKTTVRTWEHNHGAVSVDRGPLTYSLRIDEEYERIGGTEQFPEYAVHATSPWNYGLVLDERKPAASLRHHTTHQVKETNPFTLAGTPLTMTAKARRIPEWTADGEHVVAPLQDGPAGSSEPVEEITLVPMGAARLRITSFPTTDPGAEPWLSDGWYRIRNRHSGKVLGVDNMSTANSAHVVQFGDTGTDDHDWRLVPEGDGWYRIRNRHSGKVLGVDNMSTADSAHVVQFDDNGTDDHLWQLVPDGDGRYRIRNRHSGKVLGVDNMSTADSAHVVQFDDNGTDDHLWQLVRPS
;
A
#
# COMPACT_ATOMS: atom_id res chain seq x y z
N MET A 1 -10.38 16.28 -48.48
CA MET A 1 -9.05 15.66 -48.34
C MET A 1 -8.94 15.26 -46.86
N PRO A 2 -8.82 14.03 -46.50
CA PRO A 2 -8.74 13.63 -45.10
C PRO A 2 -7.34 13.88 -44.54
N LEU A 3 -7.29 14.55 -43.39
CA LEU A 3 -6.08 14.81 -42.65
C LEU A 3 -5.49 13.52 -42.06
N ASN A 4 -4.20 13.38 -42.18
CA ASN A 4 -3.39 12.20 -41.88
C ASN A 4 -3.23 12.01 -40.37
N ARG A 5 -3.31 10.76 -39.88
CA ARG A 5 -3.23 10.33 -38.49
C ARG A 5 -2.00 10.80 -37.68
N ARG A 6 -1.03 11.43 -38.28
CA ARG A 6 0.19 11.99 -37.62
C ARG A 6 0.04 13.40 -37.07
N GLN A 7 -1.06 14.10 -37.33
CA GLN A 7 -1.29 15.46 -36.84
C GLN A 7 -2.28 15.53 -35.66
N LEU A 8 -2.88 14.43 -35.26
CA LEU A 8 -3.76 14.32 -34.08
C LEU A 8 -3.04 13.86 -32.80
N MET A 9 -1.74 13.56 -32.87
CA MET A 9 -0.94 13.12 -31.72
C MET A 9 -0.04 14.22 -31.14
N ALA A 10 -0.13 15.46 -31.63
CA ALA A 10 0.68 16.58 -31.15
C ALA A 10 -0.09 17.56 -30.23
N GLY A 11 -1.32 17.27 -29.88
CA GLY A 11 -2.19 18.17 -29.11
C GLY A 11 -2.64 17.67 -27.73
N ALA A 12 -2.21 16.51 -27.28
CA ALA A 12 -2.66 15.90 -26.03
C ALA A 12 -1.50 15.48 -25.09
N LEU A 13 -0.39 16.21 -25.13
CA LEU A 13 0.77 15.98 -24.25
C LEU A 13 1.19 17.28 -23.53
N ALA A 14 0.23 17.91 -22.89
CA ALA A 14 0.51 19.01 -21.98
C ALA A 14 -0.58 19.03 -20.89
N THR A 15 -0.55 18.09 -19.97
CA THR A 15 -0.99 18.19 -18.56
C THR A 15 -1.11 16.77 -17.97
N ALA A 16 -0.01 16.14 -17.67
CA ALA A 16 0.14 15.11 -16.66
C ALA A 16 1.65 14.91 -16.45
N ALA A 17 2.33 15.97 -16.05
CA ALA A 17 3.61 15.86 -15.37
C ALA A 17 3.31 15.70 -13.89
N ALA A 18 2.72 14.57 -13.50
CA ALA A 18 2.84 14.08 -12.16
C ALA A 18 4.32 13.68 -11.99
N THR A 19 4.99 14.43 -11.20
CA THR A 19 6.37 14.42 -10.81
C THR A 19 6.90 13.00 -10.52
N ALA A 20 7.42 12.33 -11.53
CA ALA A 20 8.50 11.40 -11.32
C ALA A 20 9.74 12.25 -10.96
N ALA A 21 9.88 12.59 -9.70
CA ALA A 21 11.10 13.17 -9.18
C ALA A 21 12.17 12.07 -9.22
N SER A 22 12.84 11.97 -10.36
CA SER A 22 14.14 11.30 -10.42
C SER A 22 15.03 11.99 -9.40
N GLY A 23 15.35 11.30 -8.29
CA GLY A 23 16.27 11.75 -7.28
C GLY A 23 17.59 12.16 -7.95
N ARG A 24 17.73 13.44 -8.24
CA ARG A 24 19.01 14.01 -8.63
C ARG A 24 19.85 14.12 -7.38
N TRP A 25 20.86 13.32 -7.31
CA TRP A 25 22.01 13.66 -6.48
C TRP A 25 22.40 15.11 -6.82
N ALA A 26 22.22 16.02 -5.89
CA ALA A 26 22.77 17.36 -6.02
C ALA A 26 24.29 17.24 -5.90
N THR A 27 24.94 16.87 -7.00
CA THR A 27 26.38 17.06 -7.15
C THR A 27 26.57 18.51 -7.50
N THR A 28 26.95 19.32 -6.54
CA THR A 28 27.66 20.54 -6.82
C THR A 28 28.98 20.17 -7.50
N ALA A 29 28.99 20.16 -8.82
CA ALA A 29 30.18 19.97 -9.62
C ALA A 29 31.01 21.25 -9.54
N THR A 30 31.92 21.31 -8.61
CA THR A 30 33.13 22.13 -8.77
C THR A 30 34.16 21.28 -9.50
N ALA A 31 34.32 21.57 -10.79
CA ALA A 31 35.39 21.03 -11.59
C ALA A 31 36.74 21.53 -11.07
N ALA A 32 37.46 20.68 -10.35
CA ALA A 32 38.89 20.78 -10.16
C ALA A 32 39.47 19.37 -10.19
N GLY A 33 40.21 19.09 -11.26
CA GLY A 33 40.89 17.82 -11.48
C GLY A 33 41.91 17.51 -10.38
N HIS A 34 41.48 16.65 -9.45
CA HIS A 34 42.41 15.87 -8.63
C HIS A 34 41.96 14.40 -8.80
N ARG A 35 42.81 13.58 -9.42
CA ARG A 35 42.70 12.13 -9.31
C ARG A 35 42.72 11.80 -7.83
N ALA A 36 41.55 11.58 -7.25
CA ALA A 36 41.41 11.03 -5.92
C ALA A 36 42.10 9.66 -5.89
N LYS A 37 42.99 9.45 -4.93
CA LYS A 37 43.42 8.10 -4.56
C LYS A 37 42.18 7.28 -4.28
N PRO A 38 42.18 5.92 -4.58
CA PRO A 38 41.07 5.08 -4.21
C PRO A 38 40.81 5.26 -2.72
N ALA A 39 39.56 5.60 -2.38
CA ALA A 39 39.10 5.68 -1.00
C ALA A 39 39.41 4.33 -0.32
N HIS A 40 39.80 4.35 0.92
CA HIS A 40 40.04 3.16 1.73
C HIS A 40 38.84 2.23 1.58
N GLY A 41 39.10 0.96 1.16
CA GLY A 41 38.04 -0.03 0.90
C GLY A 41 37.13 -0.15 2.11
N GLY A 42 35.82 -0.15 1.87
CA GLY A 42 34.84 -0.37 2.91
C GLY A 42 35.10 -1.69 3.63
N HIS A 43 34.66 -1.80 4.89
CA HIS A 43 34.87 -3.00 5.72
C HIS A 43 33.91 -4.15 5.37
N TYR A 44 33.00 -3.89 4.46
CA TYR A 44 31.99 -4.81 3.98
C TYR A 44 32.20 -5.09 2.49
N SER A 45 31.92 -6.30 2.04
CA SER A 45 32.25 -6.73 0.69
C SER A 45 31.45 -5.95 -0.36
N PRO A 46 32.07 -5.00 -1.08
CA PRO A 46 31.45 -4.41 -2.25
C PRO A 46 31.40 -5.45 -3.38
N ASN A 47 30.67 -5.12 -4.43
CA ASN A 47 30.71 -5.93 -5.64
C ASN A 47 32.14 -5.95 -6.20
N ALA A 48 32.65 -7.17 -6.45
CA ALA A 48 33.91 -7.38 -7.12
C ALA A 48 33.76 -7.17 -8.64
N ALA A 49 34.75 -6.53 -9.28
CA ALA A 49 34.73 -6.41 -10.73
C ALA A 49 34.61 -7.79 -11.40
N PRO A 50 33.83 -7.93 -12.50
CA PRO A 50 33.23 -6.85 -13.30
C PRO A 50 31.84 -6.37 -12.87
N LEU A 51 31.32 -6.79 -11.71
CA LEU A 51 30.03 -6.28 -11.24
C LEU A 51 30.12 -4.77 -10.91
N HIS A 52 29.06 -4.05 -11.25
CA HIS A 52 28.91 -2.65 -10.91
C HIS A 52 28.64 -2.47 -9.41
N PRO A 53 29.09 -1.36 -8.82
CA PRO A 53 28.88 -1.09 -7.39
C PRO A 53 27.40 -0.83 -7.07
N THR A 54 26.98 -1.21 -5.87
CA THR A 54 25.71 -0.81 -5.28
C THR A 54 25.88 0.52 -4.54
N ALA A 55 24.78 1.24 -4.34
CA ALA A 55 24.80 2.50 -3.61
C ALA A 55 25.10 2.29 -2.12
N PHE A 56 24.59 1.21 -1.54
CA PHE A 56 24.87 0.80 -0.17
C PHE A 56 25.23 -0.68 -0.07
N LEU A 57 25.82 -1.06 1.06
CA LEU A 57 26.26 -2.41 1.36
C LEU A 57 25.48 -2.94 2.57
N LYS A 58 25.04 -4.21 2.52
CA LYS A 58 24.38 -4.86 3.66
C LYS A 58 25.37 -5.03 4.80
N LEU A 59 24.96 -4.74 6.02
CA LEU A 59 25.68 -5.15 7.22
C LEU A 59 25.49 -6.67 7.44
N PRO A 60 26.46 -7.39 7.99
CA PRO A 60 26.26 -8.80 8.35
C PRO A 60 25.08 -8.97 9.30
N PRO A 61 24.29 -10.05 9.17
CA PRO A 61 23.19 -10.36 10.07
C PRO A 61 23.63 -10.32 11.56
N GLY A 62 22.75 -9.81 12.42
CA GLY A 62 23.03 -9.65 13.85
C GLY A 62 23.84 -8.40 14.22
N ARG A 63 24.18 -7.54 13.27
CA ARG A 63 24.82 -6.24 13.54
C ARG A 63 23.83 -5.16 13.95
N VAL A 64 22.56 -5.35 13.65
CA VAL A 64 21.45 -4.50 14.11
C VAL A 64 20.61 -5.30 15.10
N THR A 65 20.42 -4.76 16.28
CA THR A 65 19.59 -5.36 17.34
C THR A 65 18.38 -4.47 17.60
N ALA A 66 17.19 -4.99 17.42
CA ALA A 66 15.95 -4.25 17.64
C ALA A 66 15.74 -3.92 19.13
N ARG A 67 15.10 -2.79 19.39
CA ARG A 67 14.69 -2.31 20.72
C ARG A 67 13.21 -1.86 20.67
N GLY A 68 12.66 -1.53 21.84
CA GLY A 68 11.30 -0.98 21.95
C GLY A 68 10.24 -1.86 21.30
N TRP A 69 9.31 -1.23 20.60
CA TRP A 69 8.18 -1.93 19.98
C TRP A 69 8.63 -2.97 18.92
N LEU A 70 9.72 -2.72 18.19
CA LEU A 70 10.21 -3.65 17.16
C LEU A 70 10.76 -4.93 17.78
N ALA A 71 11.47 -4.84 18.91
CA ALA A 71 11.86 -6.01 19.69
C ALA A 71 10.63 -6.78 20.20
N GLY A 72 9.54 -6.06 20.54
CA GLY A 72 8.25 -6.65 20.88
C GLY A 72 7.65 -7.47 19.75
N GLN A 73 7.70 -6.96 18.50
CA GLN A 73 7.21 -7.69 17.32
C GLN A 73 8.03 -8.97 17.05
N LEU A 74 9.35 -8.88 17.12
CA LEU A 74 10.23 -10.06 16.99
C LEU A 74 9.93 -11.11 18.06
N LYS A 75 9.69 -10.66 19.29
CA LYS A 75 9.33 -11.57 20.38
C LYS A 75 7.97 -12.23 20.15
N LEU A 76 6.95 -11.49 19.72
CA LEU A 76 5.66 -12.06 19.36
C LEU A 76 5.81 -13.11 18.25
N GLN A 77 6.65 -12.84 17.25
CA GLN A 77 6.92 -13.77 16.16
C GLN A 77 7.67 -15.01 16.63
N LEU A 78 8.64 -14.86 17.53
CA LEU A 78 9.43 -15.96 18.09
C LEU A 78 8.60 -16.86 19.04
N ASP A 79 7.78 -16.24 19.89
CA ASP A 79 6.90 -16.95 20.84
C ASP A 79 5.63 -17.48 20.14
N GLY A 80 5.29 -16.92 19.00
CA GLY A 80 4.11 -17.20 18.19
C GLY A 80 4.35 -18.21 17.07
N LEU A 81 3.70 -17.94 15.95
CA LEU A 81 3.60 -18.88 14.84
C LEU A 81 4.97 -19.27 14.26
N CYS A 82 5.80 -18.28 13.85
CA CYS A 82 7.06 -18.54 13.18
C CYS A 82 8.04 -19.36 14.06
N GLY A 83 8.23 -18.93 15.32
CA GLY A 83 9.20 -19.56 16.22
C GLY A 83 8.79 -20.94 16.72
N ARG A 84 7.50 -21.30 16.58
CA ARG A 84 6.94 -22.56 17.08
C ARG A 84 6.30 -23.42 15.99
N TYR A 85 6.45 -23.03 14.74
CA TYR A 85 5.77 -23.69 13.63
C TYR A 85 6.22 -25.14 13.42
N GLU A 86 7.44 -25.48 13.81
CA GLU A 86 7.96 -26.87 13.87
C GLU A 86 7.13 -27.79 14.78
N GLU A 87 6.38 -27.23 15.75
CA GLU A 87 5.60 -28.02 16.71
C GLU A 87 4.35 -28.65 16.11
N PHE A 88 3.84 -28.11 15.00
CA PHE A 88 2.56 -28.55 14.43
C PHE A 88 2.49 -28.58 12.90
N SER A 89 3.41 -27.93 12.18
CA SER A 89 3.47 -28.06 10.72
C SER A 89 4.11 -29.39 10.32
N HIS A 90 3.34 -30.27 9.74
CA HIS A 90 3.86 -31.57 9.26
C HIS A 90 4.89 -31.38 8.14
N PHE A 91 4.90 -30.26 7.41
CA PHE A 91 5.95 -29.94 6.45
C PHE A 91 7.32 -29.73 7.12
N LEU A 92 7.31 -29.30 8.39
CA LEU A 92 8.50 -29.04 9.18
C LEU A 92 8.88 -30.23 10.09
N ASP A 93 8.28 -31.40 9.91
CA ASP A 93 8.75 -32.61 10.59
C ASP A 93 10.16 -32.95 10.13
N PHE A 94 11.13 -32.66 11.01
CA PHE A 94 12.54 -32.86 10.74
C PHE A 94 12.89 -34.29 10.30
N THR A 95 12.10 -35.29 10.70
CA THR A 95 12.33 -36.71 10.39
C THR A 95 11.64 -37.16 9.11
N ALA A 96 10.71 -36.38 8.57
CA ALA A 96 9.83 -36.74 7.48
C ALA A 96 9.99 -35.84 6.24
N THR A 97 10.94 -34.90 6.21
CA THR A 97 11.16 -34.00 5.07
C THR A 97 12.36 -34.41 4.20
N GLY A 98 12.22 -34.27 2.89
CA GLY A 98 13.30 -34.50 1.92
C GLY A 98 14.47 -33.51 2.02
N TRP A 99 14.30 -32.39 2.74
CA TRP A 99 15.39 -31.44 3.01
C TRP A 99 16.43 -31.99 4.00
N VAL A 100 16.05 -32.99 4.79
CA VAL A 100 16.93 -33.73 5.71
C VAL A 100 17.18 -35.16 5.23
N ARG A 101 16.17 -35.78 4.61
CA ARG A 101 16.20 -37.16 4.09
C ARG A 101 15.83 -37.13 2.62
N PRO A 102 16.80 -37.05 1.72
CA PRO A 102 16.59 -36.78 0.28
C PRO A 102 15.67 -37.73 -0.47
N GLU A 103 15.44 -38.93 0.06
CA GLU A 103 14.49 -39.92 -0.48
C GLU A 103 13.01 -39.55 -0.24
N LEU A 104 12.75 -38.60 0.66
CA LEU A 104 11.40 -38.13 0.97
C LEU A 104 11.04 -36.91 0.11
N GLY A 105 9.72 -36.57 0.10
CA GLY A 105 9.20 -35.35 -0.52
C GLY A 105 9.54 -34.10 0.26
N GLY A 106 9.38 -32.99 -0.41
CA GLY A 106 9.52 -31.64 0.18
C GLY A 106 9.49 -30.60 -0.93
N TRP A 107 9.04 -29.41 -0.60
CA TRP A 107 8.99 -28.29 -1.54
C TRP A 107 9.35 -26.98 -0.83
N GLU A 108 8.58 -25.90 -0.98
CA GLU A 108 8.94 -24.55 -0.52
C GLU A 108 8.75 -24.28 0.97
N GLU A 109 8.01 -25.11 1.70
CA GLU A 109 7.58 -24.82 3.08
C GLU A 109 8.79 -24.73 4.05
N VAL A 110 9.65 -25.72 4.05
CA VAL A 110 10.89 -25.70 4.85
C VAL A 110 11.80 -24.54 4.42
N PRO A 111 12.10 -24.32 3.13
CA PRO A 111 12.84 -23.17 2.63
C PRO A 111 12.27 -21.83 3.07
N TYR A 112 10.99 -21.61 2.91
CA TYR A 112 10.32 -20.37 3.31
C TYR A 112 10.43 -20.11 4.81
N TRP A 113 10.04 -21.12 5.60
CA TRP A 113 10.13 -21.00 7.04
C TRP A 113 11.57 -20.78 7.52
N LEU A 114 12.52 -21.58 7.04
CA LEU A 114 13.90 -21.52 7.48
C LEU A 114 14.56 -20.18 7.09
N ARG A 115 14.18 -19.59 5.96
CA ARG A 115 14.62 -18.24 5.57
C ARG A 115 14.29 -17.21 6.65
N GLY A 116 13.02 -17.09 7.02
CA GLY A 116 12.58 -16.14 8.03
C GLY A 116 13.04 -16.51 9.45
N TYR A 117 13.02 -17.80 9.79
CA TYR A 117 13.39 -18.27 11.11
C TYR A 117 14.89 -18.13 11.40
N THR A 118 15.74 -18.29 10.39
CA THR A 118 17.20 -18.07 10.53
C THR A 118 17.49 -16.64 10.95
N ASP A 119 16.94 -15.67 10.22
CA ASP A 119 17.20 -14.27 10.52
C ASP A 119 16.49 -13.84 11.82
N LEU A 120 15.29 -14.37 12.13
CA LEU A 120 14.64 -14.17 13.42
C LEU A 120 15.52 -14.65 14.60
N ALA A 121 16.10 -15.85 14.48
CA ALA A 121 17.01 -16.39 15.48
C ALA A 121 18.27 -15.52 15.68
N ILE A 122 18.82 -15.00 14.57
CA ILE A 122 20.01 -14.14 14.58
C ILE A 122 19.71 -12.78 15.22
N VAL A 123 18.66 -12.08 14.77
CA VAL A 123 18.37 -10.72 15.24
C VAL A 123 17.85 -10.70 16.68
N THR A 124 17.26 -11.81 17.16
CA THR A 124 16.86 -11.95 18.56
C THR A 124 17.97 -12.47 19.44
N GLY A 125 18.95 -13.19 18.88
CA GLY A 125 20.02 -13.86 19.63
C GLY A 125 19.50 -15.01 20.50
N ASP A 126 18.28 -15.53 20.22
CA ASP A 126 17.68 -16.60 21.02
C ASP A 126 18.44 -17.91 20.85
N ALA A 127 18.97 -18.41 21.96
CA ALA A 127 19.86 -19.57 21.95
C ALA A 127 19.14 -20.87 21.49
N LYS A 128 17.85 -21.03 21.80
CA LYS A 128 17.05 -22.20 21.36
C LYS A 128 16.81 -22.14 19.85
N ALA A 129 16.41 -20.97 19.35
CA ALA A 129 16.19 -20.77 17.92
C ALA A 129 17.49 -20.93 17.12
N LEU A 130 18.60 -20.35 17.57
CA LEU A 130 19.93 -20.54 16.94
C LEU A 130 20.36 -22.00 16.91
N ALA A 131 20.11 -22.76 17.98
CA ALA A 131 20.39 -24.19 18.02
C ALA A 131 19.51 -24.99 17.04
N ALA A 132 18.23 -24.62 16.90
CA ALA A 132 17.33 -25.23 15.92
C ALA A 132 17.77 -24.93 14.48
N VAL A 133 18.07 -23.67 14.16
CA VAL A 133 18.61 -23.28 12.85
C VAL A 133 19.88 -24.07 12.52
N ARG A 134 20.82 -24.13 13.44
CA ARG A 134 22.05 -24.92 13.26
C ARG A 134 21.74 -26.38 12.95
N ARG A 135 20.84 -27.03 13.69
CA ARG A 135 20.43 -28.43 13.48
C ARG A 135 19.90 -28.63 12.05
N TRP A 136 19.03 -27.73 11.58
CA TRP A 136 18.50 -27.78 10.23
C TRP A 136 19.58 -27.63 9.18
N ILE A 137 20.43 -26.61 9.30
CA ILE A 137 21.51 -26.35 8.34
C ILE A 137 22.53 -27.49 8.34
N ASP A 138 22.94 -28.01 9.52
CA ASP A 138 23.85 -29.16 9.59
C ASP A 138 23.29 -30.37 8.82
N ALA A 139 22.00 -30.68 9.00
CA ALA A 139 21.37 -31.79 8.28
C ALA A 139 21.27 -31.51 6.77
N ILE A 140 20.83 -30.33 6.35
CA ILE A 140 20.71 -29.96 4.93
C ILE A 140 22.05 -30.06 4.22
N LEU A 141 23.14 -29.57 4.82
CA LEU A 141 24.48 -29.64 4.22
C LEU A 141 24.96 -31.08 3.97
N THR A 142 24.47 -32.08 4.76
CA THR A 142 24.80 -33.49 4.55
C THR A 142 24.08 -34.14 3.36
N THR A 143 23.02 -33.50 2.84
CA THR A 143 22.22 -34.04 1.72
C THR A 143 22.87 -33.87 0.35
N GLN A 144 23.98 -33.11 0.27
CA GLN A 144 24.60 -32.80 -1.01
C GLN A 144 25.20 -34.04 -1.70
N GLN A 145 24.84 -34.21 -2.94
CA GLN A 145 25.27 -35.28 -3.79
C GLN A 145 26.60 -34.95 -4.52
N PRO A 146 27.31 -35.95 -5.09
CA PRO A 146 28.60 -35.69 -5.72
C PRO A 146 28.57 -34.66 -6.85
N ASP A 147 27.45 -34.52 -7.57
CA ASP A 147 27.28 -33.54 -8.65
C ASP A 147 26.87 -32.14 -8.16
N GLY A 148 26.66 -31.96 -6.86
CA GLY A 148 26.32 -30.70 -6.24
C GLY A 148 24.85 -30.51 -5.95
N PHE A 149 23.93 -31.32 -6.47
CA PHE A 149 22.50 -31.26 -6.10
C PHE A 149 22.32 -31.62 -4.61
N PHE A 150 21.31 -31.10 -3.96
CA PHE A 150 21.00 -31.39 -2.55
C PHE A 150 19.49 -31.38 -2.29
N GLY A 151 19.07 -31.78 -1.09
CA GLY A 151 17.66 -31.82 -0.69
C GLY A 151 16.83 -32.88 -1.39
N PRO A 152 15.49 -32.71 -1.50
CA PRO A 152 14.58 -33.74 -2.01
C PRO A 152 14.94 -34.17 -3.43
N ARG A 153 15.24 -35.48 -3.60
CA ARG A 153 15.64 -36.02 -4.93
C ARG A 153 14.54 -35.87 -5.97
N ALA A 154 13.28 -35.86 -5.53
CA ALA A 154 12.14 -35.65 -6.44
C ALA A 154 12.22 -34.34 -7.20
N LEU A 155 12.78 -33.28 -6.61
CA LEU A 155 12.92 -31.96 -7.25
C LEU A 155 13.91 -31.97 -8.42
N ARG A 156 14.73 -33.01 -8.55
CA ARG A 156 15.69 -33.14 -9.64
C ARG A 156 15.02 -33.33 -11.02
N THR A 157 13.80 -33.89 -11.03
CA THR A 157 13.09 -34.25 -12.27
C THR A 157 11.61 -33.90 -12.25
N SER A 158 11.18 -33.06 -11.30
CA SER A 158 9.76 -32.74 -11.08
C SER A 158 9.13 -31.87 -12.16
N LEU A 159 9.93 -31.12 -12.93
CA LEU A 159 9.45 -30.24 -13.99
C LEU A 159 9.80 -30.81 -15.36
N ASN A 160 8.88 -31.54 -15.98
CA ASN A 160 9.09 -32.14 -17.33
C ASN A 160 10.39 -32.95 -17.45
N GLY A 161 10.79 -33.63 -16.37
CA GLY A 161 12.04 -34.35 -16.30
C GLY A 161 13.28 -33.52 -15.95
N GLY A 162 13.12 -32.22 -15.76
CA GLY A 162 14.14 -31.29 -15.31
C GLY A 162 13.98 -30.87 -13.84
N PRO A 163 14.97 -30.15 -13.29
CA PRO A 163 14.95 -29.71 -11.90
C PRO A 163 13.96 -28.58 -11.65
N ASP A 164 13.33 -28.61 -10.47
CA ASP A 164 12.62 -27.46 -9.90
C ASP A 164 13.59 -26.69 -9.00
N PHE A 165 14.05 -25.54 -9.46
CA PHE A 165 14.99 -24.72 -8.70
C PHE A 165 14.31 -23.75 -7.73
N TRP A 166 12.99 -23.55 -7.84
CA TRP A 166 12.31 -22.54 -7.04
C TRP A 166 12.53 -22.73 -5.52
N PRO A 167 12.31 -23.93 -4.93
CA PRO A 167 12.43 -24.08 -3.48
C PRO A 167 13.84 -23.85 -2.94
N PHE A 168 14.86 -23.93 -3.79
CA PHE A 168 16.25 -23.70 -3.36
C PHE A 168 16.57 -22.23 -3.12
N LEU A 169 15.90 -21.29 -3.80
CA LEU A 169 16.25 -19.87 -3.71
C LEU A 169 16.04 -19.30 -2.30
N PRO A 170 14.88 -19.47 -1.64
CA PRO A 170 14.71 -19.02 -0.25
C PRO A 170 15.63 -19.77 0.72
N LEU A 171 15.91 -21.06 0.49
CA LEU A 171 16.84 -21.82 1.33
C LEU A 171 18.28 -21.30 1.22
N ILE A 172 18.73 -20.95 0.04
CA ILE A 172 20.05 -20.35 -0.18
C ILE A 172 20.19 -19.04 0.60
N GLN A 173 19.13 -18.23 0.70
CA GLN A 173 19.14 -17.02 1.51
C GLN A 173 19.35 -17.33 3.00
N ALA A 174 18.69 -18.36 3.55
CA ALA A 174 18.95 -18.81 4.92
C ALA A 174 20.41 -19.27 5.11
N LEU A 175 20.94 -20.04 4.17
CA LEU A 175 22.34 -20.51 4.23
C LEU A 175 23.34 -19.33 4.18
N ARG A 176 23.06 -18.29 3.39
CA ARG A 176 23.88 -17.07 3.33
C ARG A 176 23.87 -16.34 4.68
N SER A 177 22.68 -16.09 5.24
CA SER A 177 22.56 -15.41 6.53
C SER A 177 23.30 -16.17 7.62
N TRP A 178 23.15 -17.49 7.63
CA TRP A 178 23.88 -18.34 8.57
C TRP A 178 25.40 -18.27 8.39
N GLN A 179 25.88 -18.32 7.14
CA GLN A 179 27.30 -18.23 6.85
C GLN A 179 27.88 -16.89 7.32
N GLU A 180 27.20 -15.79 7.06
CA GLU A 180 27.66 -14.46 7.46
C GLU A 180 27.63 -14.27 8.98
N TYR A 181 26.64 -14.83 9.65
CA TYR A 181 26.51 -14.76 11.11
C TYR A 181 27.50 -15.69 11.83
N ALA A 182 27.45 -16.97 11.49
CA ALA A 182 28.20 -18.02 12.20
C ALA A 182 29.62 -18.24 11.67
N GLY A 183 29.95 -17.70 10.49
CA GLY A 183 31.23 -17.95 9.83
C GLY A 183 31.37 -19.41 9.34
N ASP A 184 30.27 -20.10 9.04
CA ASP A 184 30.28 -21.51 8.67
C ASP A 184 30.96 -21.73 7.32
N THR A 185 32.18 -22.23 7.37
CA THR A 185 33.05 -22.40 6.18
C THR A 185 32.55 -23.49 5.20
N ARG A 186 31.58 -24.30 5.58
CA ARG A 186 31.01 -25.37 4.75
C ARG A 186 30.08 -24.81 3.68
N VAL A 187 29.41 -23.66 3.96
CA VAL A 187 28.35 -23.11 3.10
C VAL A 187 28.89 -22.66 1.74
N ILE A 188 29.99 -21.92 1.69
CA ILE A 188 30.57 -21.43 0.44
C ILE A 188 30.88 -22.57 -0.56
N PRO A 189 31.66 -23.60 -0.20
CA PRO A 189 31.94 -24.72 -1.15
C PRO A 189 30.66 -25.55 -1.45
N PHE A 190 29.71 -25.62 -0.52
CA PHE A 190 28.41 -26.28 -0.74
C PHE A 190 27.63 -25.56 -1.85
N LEU A 191 27.44 -24.23 -1.71
CA LEU A 191 26.73 -23.43 -2.70
C LEU A 191 27.47 -23.34 -4.03
N SER A 192 28.81 -23.32 -4.02
CA SER A 192 29.61 -23.33 -5.25
C SER A 192 29.34 -24.60 -6.07
N ARG A 193 29.27 -25.77 -5.43
CA ARG A 193 28.91 -27.02 -6.10
C ARG A 193 27.49 -27.03 -6.63
N PHE A 194 26.53 -26.50 -5.84
CA PHE A 194 25.15 -26.43 -6.30
C PHE A 194 24.96 -25.47 -7.48
N PHE A 195 25.57 -24.30 -7.44
CA PHE A 195 25.49 -23.37 -8.58
C PHE A 195 26.22 -23.90 -9.84
N ARG A 196 27.26 -24.72 -9.67
CA ARG A 196 27.84 -25.44 -10.82
C ARG A 196 26.88 -26.48 -11.41
N TYR A 197 26.17 -27.21 -10.55
CA TYR A 197 25.10 -28.11 -10.97
C TYR A 197 24.02 -27.33 -11.74
N MET A 198 23.56 -26.18 -11.17
CA MET A 198 22.56 -25.32 -11.80
C MET A 198 23.08 -24.81 -13.16
N ASN A 199 24.30 -24.31 -13.22
CA ASN A 199 24.89 -23.79 -14.46
C ASN A 199 25.07 -24.86 -15.56
N ALA A 200 25.21 -26.12 -15.18
CA ALA A 200 25.31 -27.23 -16.15
C ALA A 200 23.95 -27.59 -16.78
N GLN A 201 22.84 -27.11 -16.26
CA GLN A 201 21.51 -27.40 -16.81
C GLN A 201 21.22 -26.64 -18.08
N GLY A 202 20.36 -27.21 -18.94
CA GLY A 202 19.88 -26.56 -20.16
C GLY A 202 18.89 -25.43 -19.89
N PRO A 203 18.59 -24.60 -20.90
CA PRO A 203 17.68 -23.46 -20.78
C PRO A 203 16.31 -23.78 -20.15
N GLY A 204 15.75 -24.96 -20.44
CA GLY A 204 14.45 -25.40 -19.91
C GLY A 204 14.37 -25.47 -18.39
N ALA A 205 15.50 -25.59 -17.69
CA ALA A 205 15.50 -25.56 -16.23
C ALA A 205 15.33 -24.15 -15.63
N PHE A 206 15.39 -23.10 -16.45
CA PHE A 206 15.33 -21.71 -16.02
C PHE A 206 14.03 -21.02 -16.38
N ASN A 207 13.25 -21.58 -17.32
CA ASN A 207 12.06 -20.95 -17.88
C ASN A 207 10.78 -21.77 -17.68
N THR A 208 10.74 -22.67 -16.71
CA THR A 208 9.61 -23.58 -16.46
C THR A 208 9.02 -23.33 -15.09
N SER A 209 7.68 -23.19 -14.99
CA SER A 209 6.96 -23.03 -13.72
C SER A 209 7.36 -21.76 -12.94
N TRP A 210 7.32 -21.83 -11.60
CA TRP A 210 7.59 -20.69 -10.72
C TRP A 210 8.98 -20.10 -10.89
N ILE A 211 9.97 -20.93 -11.13
CA ILE A 211 11.35 -20.44 -11.25
C ILE A 211 11.53 -19.48 -12.42
N ALA A 212 10.81 -19.67 -13.52
CA ALA A 212 10.85 -18.74 -14.64
C ALA A 212 10.55 -17.29 -14.22
N LEU A 213 9.71 -17.12 -13.24
CA LEU A 213 9.16 -15.84 -12.78
C LEU A 213 9.89 -15.24 -11.57
N ARG A 214 10.61 -16.09 -10.80
CA ARG A 214 11.10 -15.74 -9.45
C ARG A 214 12.61 -15.60 -9.32
N TRP A 215 13.34 -15.43 -10.42
CA TRP A 215 14.81 -15.30 -10.40
C TRP A 215 15.30 -14.05 -9.63
N GLY A 216 14.43 -13.06 -9.42
CA GLY A 216 14.71 -11.96 -8.51
C GLY A 216 15.04 -12.40 -7.08
N ASP A 217 14.62 -13.60 -6.66
CA ASP A 217 14.98 -14.19 -5.36
C ASP A 217 16.36 -14.88 -5.34
N GLY A 218 16.91 -15.18 -6.50
CA GLY A 218 18.15 -15.97 -6.62
C GLY A 218 19.38 -15.18 -7.05
N LEU A 219 19.20 -14.17 -7.90
CA LEU A 219 20.31 -13.51 -8.59
C LEU A 219 21.28 -12.81 -7.61
N ASP A 220 20.77 -12.17 -6.56
CA ASP A 220 21.59 -11.59 -5.49
C ASP A 220 22.47 -12.64 -4.78
N SER A 221 21.98 -13.89 -4.67
CA SER A 221 22.76 -15.00 -4.09
C SER A 221 23.89 -15.46 -4.98
N VAL A 222 23.70 -15.41 -6.30
CA VAL A 222 24.77 -15.71 -7.29
C VAL A 222 25.87 -14.64 -7.17
N PHE A 223 25.52 -13.37 -7.13
CA PHE A 223 26.48 -12.28 -6.97
C PHE A 223 27.15 -12.29 -5.58
N TRP A 224 26.40 -12.64 -4.53
CA TRP A 224 26.96 -12.83 -3.19
C TRP A 224 28.08 -13.87 -3.18
N LEU A 225 27.89 -15.00 -3.86
CA LEU A 225 28.92 -16.04 -3.93
C LEU A 225 30.09 -15.60 -4.83
N PHE A 226 29.82 -14.95 -5.97
CA PHE A 226 30.86 -14.40 -6.83
C PHE A 226 31.77 -13.42 -6.06
N ASN A 227 31.21 -12.53 -5.29
CA ASN A 227 31.97 -11.56 -4.49
C ASN A 227 32.90 -12.20 -3.45
N ARG A 228 32.67 -13.47 -3.09
CA ARG A 228 33.47 -14.22 -2.10
C ARG A 228 34.45 -15.19 -2.71
N THR A 229 34.18 -15.69 -3.91
CA THR A 229 35.00 -16.71 -4.54
C THR A 229 35.78 -16.22 -5.75
N GLY A 230 35.28 -15.21 -6.46
CA GLY A 230 35.79 -14.76 -7.73
C GLY A 230 35.55 -15.75 -8.90
N ASP A 231 34.74 -16.77 -8.70
CA ASP A 231 34.46 -17.83 -9.67
C ASP A 231 33.61 -17.29 -10.83
N THR A 232 34.20 -17.12 -12.02
CA THR A 232 33.56 -16.47 -13.17
C THR A 232 32.37 -17.24 -13.72
N PHE A 233 32.28 -18.57 -13.52
CA PHE A 233 31.11 -19.34 -13.95
C PHE A 233 29.80 -18.82 -13.31
N LEU A 234 29.89 -18.12 -12.18
CA LEU A 234 28.74 -17.49 -11.54
C LEU A 234 28.19 -16.30 -12.34
N LEU A 235 29.06 -15.60 -13.05
CA LEU A 235 28.64 -14.56 -13.99
C LEU A 235 27.96 -15.18 -15.23
N ASP A 236 28.48 -16.30 -15.73
CA ASP A 236 27.85 -17.07 -16.82
C ASP A 236 26.48 -17.61 -16.38
N LEU A 237 26.34 -18.02 -15.10
CA LEU A 237 25.09 -18.45 -14.54
C LEU A 237 24.08 -17.25 -14.43
N ALA A 238 24.54 -16.08 -14.00
CA ALA A 238 23.71 -14.90 -13.96
C ALA A 238 23.21 -14.49 -15.35
N ASP A 239 24.11 -14.50 -16.37
CA ASP A 239 23.76 -14.24 -17.77
C ASP A 239 22.73 -15.28 -18.28
N LYS A 240 22.88 -16.56 -17.92
CA LYS A 240 21.96 -17.64 -18.28
C LYS A 240 20.59 -17.47 -17.60
N ILE A 241 20.54 -17.09 -16.32
CA ILE A 241 19.32 -16.79 -15.57
C ILE A 241 18.55 -15.70 -16.27
N HIS A 242 19.17 -14.55 -16.51
CA HIS A 242 18.53 -13.40 -17.14
C HIS A 242 18.04 -13.72 -18.56
N ALA A 243 18.84 -14.40 -19.36
CA ALA A 243 18.49 -14.73 -20.74
C ALA A 243 17.35 -15.75 -20.87
N ASN A 244 17.05 -16.54 -19.85
CA ASN A 244 16.06 -17.61 -19.90
C ASN A 244 14.90 -17.44 -18.90
N GLY A 245 15.04 -16.58 -17.91
CA GLY A 245 13.94 -16.21 -17.01
C GLY A 245 12.86 -15.40 -17.73
N ALA A 246 11.77 -15.11 -17.05
CA ALA A 246 10.74 -14.22 -17.57
C ALA A 246 11.31 -12.81 -17.74
N ASP A 247 10.96 -12.17 -18.85
CA ASP A 247 11.37 -10.80 -19.14
C ASP A 247 10.49 -9.81 -18.38
N TRP A 248 10.94 -9.43 -17.18
CA TRP A 248 10.34 -8.37 -16.36
C TRP A 248 10.69 -6.97 -16.87
N GLY A 249 10.99 -6.85 -18.16
CA GLY A 249 11.26 -5.59 -18.82
C GLY A 249 10.13 -4.58 -18.64
N ASP A 250 9.52 -4.13 -19.68
CA ASP A 250 8.48 -3.12 -19.58
C ASP A 250 7.05 -3.71 -19.44
N ASN A 251 6.87 -4.95 -18.95
CA ASN A 251 5.55 -5.60 -18.85
C ASN A 251 5.36 -6.40 -17.56
N LEU A 252 4.10 -6.54 -17.14
CA LEU A 252 3.70 -7.52 -16.14
C LEU A 252 3.55 -8.88 -16.84
N VAL A 253 4.63 -9.66 -16.86
CA VAL A 253 4.68 -10.95 -17.56
C VAL A 253 3.85 -12.04 -16.90
N ASN A 254 3.46 -11.81 -15.65
CA ASN A 254 2.61 -12.67 -14.87
C ASN A 254 1.84 -11.83 -13.85
N LEU A 255 0.63 -12.23 -13.52
CA LEU A 255 -0.24 -11.49 -12.62
C LEU A 255 -0.36 -12.11 -11.22
N HIS A 256 0.33 -13.24 -10.96
CA HIS A 256 0.37 -13.80 -9.62
C HIS A 256 1.09 -12.82 -8.68
N ASN A 257 0.48 -12.56 -7.55
CA ASN A 257 0.91 -11.57 -6.58
C ASN A 257 2.39 -11.72 -6.19
N VAL A 258 2.76 -12.89 -5.72
CA VAL A 258 4.14 -13.17 -5.26
C VAL A 258 5.14 -13.15 -6.41
N ASN A 259 4.74 -13.58 -7.62
CA ASN A 259 5.60 -13.50 -8.79
C ASN A 259 5.94 -12.05 -9.16
N ILE A 260 4.95 -11.14 -9.07
CA ILE A 260 5.21 -9.71 -9.25
C ILE A 260 6.16 -9.21 -8.16
N ALA A 261 5.83 -9.51 -6.89
CA ALA A 261 6.59 -9.02 -5.74
C ALA A 261 8.06 -9.46 -5.74
N GLN A 262 8.37 -10.63 -6.26
CA GLN A 262 9.73 -11.17 -6.36
C GLN A 262 10.42 -10.86 -7.69
N GLY A 263 9.64 -10.89 -8.79
CA GLY A 263 10.21 -10.84 -10.14
C GLY A 263 10.63 -9.46 -10.60
N PHE A 264 9.83 -8.43 -10.30
CA PHE A 264 10.04 -7.07 -10.83
C PHE A 264 11.40 -6.45 -10.47
N ARG A 265 12.08 -6.94 -9.43
CA ARG A 265 13.41 -6.49 -9.01
C ARG A 265 14.55 -7.12 -9.81
N GLU A 266 14.28 -8.19 -10.58
CA GLU A 266 15.31 -8.93 -11.30
C GLU A 266 16.11 -8.04 -12.26
N PRO A 267 15.50 -7.19 -13.10
CA PRO A 267 16.27 -6.36 -14.01
C PRO A 267 17.26 -5.43 -13.32
N ALA A 268 16.86 -4.78 -12.21
CA ALA A 268 17.78 -3.92 -11.45
C ALA A 268 18.92 -4.72 -10.80
N GLN A 269 18.69 -5.96 -10.41
CA GLN A 269 19.78 -6.83 -9.96
C GLN A 269 20.74 -7.18 -11.12
N TYR A 270 20.19 -7.53 -12.29
CA TYR A 270 21.01 -7.83 -13.45
C TYR A 270 21.76 -6.60 -13.98
N ALA A 271 21.26 -5.38 -13.73
CA ALA A 271 21.99 -4.15 -14.02
C ALA A 271 23.36 -4.08 -13.35
N LEU A 272 23.55 -4.76 -12.22
CA LEU A 272 24.87 -4.90 -11.58
C LEU A 272 25.86 -5.69 -12.45
N ARG A 273 25.38 -6.57 -13.32
CA ARG A 273 26.18 -7.35 -14.25
C ARG A 273 26.31 -6.67 -15.61
N SER A 274 25.21 -6.15 -16.15
CA SER A 274 25.16 -5.57 -17.49
C SER A 274 25.67 -4.13 -17.54
N GLY A 275 25.53 -3.38 -16.44
CA GLY A 275 25.75 -1.93 -16.40
C GLY A 275 24.69 -1.13 -17.16
N SER A 276 23.60 -1.77 -17.57
CA SER A 276 22.52 -1.15 -18.33
C SER A 276 21.62 -0.30 -17.45
N ALA A 277 21.47 0.98 -17.77
CA ALA A 277 20.47 1.83 -17.14
C ALA A 277 19.04 1.45 -17.53
N ASP A 278 18.86 0.75 -18.65
CA ASP A 278 17.55 0.28 -19.11
C ASP A 278 17.01 -0.80 -18.18
N ASP A 279 17.87 -1.73 -17.74
CA ASP A 279 17.48 -2.77 -16.79
C ASP A 279 16.95 -2.16 -15.48
N THR A 280 17.62 -1.13 -14.97
CA THR A 280 17.11 -0.39 -13.80
C THR A 280 15.77 0.29 -14.10
N ARG A 281 15.63 0.96 -15.26
CA ARG A 281 14.37 1.60 -15.65
C ARG A 281 13.22 0.60 -15.78
N ASN A 282 13.48 -0.60 -16.28
CA ASN A 282 12.50 -1.68 -16.40
C ASN A 282 11.90 -2.05 -15.04
N THR A 283 12.73 -2.15 -14.00
CA THR A 283 12.23 -2.38 -12.62
C THR A 283 11.25 -1.28 -12.17
N TYR A 284 11.58 0.00 -12.40
CA TYR A 284 10.67 1.11 -12.06
C TYR A 284 9.40 1.09 -12.92
N GLY A 285 9.53 0.77 -14.20
CA GLY A 285 8.40 0.68 -15.13
C GLY A 285 7.43 -0.43 -14.73
N THR A 286 7.95 -1.62 -14.41
CA THR A 286 7.13 -2.77 -13.98
C THR A 286 6.43 -2.48 -12.65
N TYR A 287 7.15 -1.90 -11.67
CA TYR A 287 6.55 -1.45 -10.42
C TYR A 287 5.43 -0.43 -10.66
N GLY A 288 5.72 0.59 -11.49
CA GLY A 288 4.74 1.63 -11.83
C GLY A 288 3.46 1.04 -12.42
N LYS A 289 3.58 0.11 -13.37
CA LYS A 289 2.42 -0.58 -13.97
C LYS A 289 1.62 -1.40 -12.97
N ALA A 290 2.29 -2.13 -12.07
CA ALA A 290 1.62 -2.90 -11.04
C ALA A 290 0.79 -2.00 -10.11
N MET A 291 1.39 -0.89 -9.68
CA MET A 291 0.74 0.04 -8.75
C MET A 291 -0.35 0.89 -9.43
N ASP A 292 -0.14 1.30 -10.69
CA ASP A 292 -1.14 2.07 -11.45
C ASP A 292 -2.40 1.25 -11.74
N GLN A 293 -2.23 -0.03 -12.09
CA GLN A 293 -3.35 -0.89 -12.45
C GLN A 293 -4.03 -1.53 -11.24
N TYR A 294 -3.28 -1.87 -10.19
CA TYR A 294 -3.77 -2.71 -9.10
C TYR A 294 -3.50 -2.14 -7.70
N GLY A 295 -2.64 -1.13 -7.57
CA GLY A 295 -2.28 -0.48 -6.31
C GLY A 295 -3.15 0.71 -5.96
N GLN A 296 -4.42 0.72 -6.33
CA GLN A 296 -5.33 1.85 -6.19
C GLN A 296 -6.03 1.91 -4.82
N PHE A 297 -5.30 1.56 -3.78
CA PHE A 297 -5.74 1.63 -2.38
C PHE A 297 -4.54 1.75 -1.42
N PRO A 298 -4.77 2.22 -0.18
CA PRO A 298 -3.70 2.44 0.78
C PRO A 298 -3.11 1.14 1.36
N GLY A 299 -1.95 1.27 2.01
CA GLY A 299 -1.28 0.18 2.72
C GLY A 299 -0.04 -0.37 2.02
N GLY A 300 0.34 0.20 0.86
CA GLY A 300 1.59 -0.11 0.15
C GLY A 300 1.55 -1.34 -0.75
N GLY A 301 0.44 -2.09 -0.76
CA GLY A 301 0.26 -3.28 -1.58
C GLY A 301 -0.52 -3.01 -2.87
N PHE A 302 -0.83 -4.07 -3.58
CA PHE A 302 -1.69 -4.05 -4.76
C PHE A 302 -2.71 -5.20 -4.74
N ALA A 303 -3.82 -5.03 -5.47
CA ALA A 303 -4.88 -6.02 -5.54
C ALA A 303 -4.40 -7.34 -6.17
N GLY A 304 -4.22 -8.34 -5.34
CA GLY A 304 -3.74 -9.65 -5.75
C GLY A 304 -3.91 -10.68 -4.64
N ASP A 305 -5.03 -11.34 -4.65
CA ASP A 305 -5.41 -12.39 -3.67
C ASP A 305 -4.82 -13.77 -3.98
N GLU A 306 -4.23 -13.96 -5.05
CA GLU A 306 -3.37 -14.91 -5.72
C GLU A 306 -2.89 -14.24 -7.00
N ASN A 307 -3.83 -13.69 -7.77
CA ASN A 307 -3.54 -13.02 -9.03
C ASN A 307 -4.22 -11.65 -9.08
N ALA A 308 -3.47 -10.65 -9.53
CA ALA A 308 -4.07 -9.42 -10.00
C ALA A 308 -4.96 -9.69 -11.22
N ARG A 309 -6.11 -9.00 -11.31
CA ARG A 309 -7.09 -9.23 -12.37
C ARG A 309 -7.57 -7.91 -12.95
N PRO A 310 -7.64 -7.74 -14.28
CA PRO A 310 -8.22 -6.55 -14.89
C PRO A 310 -9.65 -6.29 -14.36
N GLY A 311 -9.93 -5.05 -14.00
CA GLY A 311 -11.21 -4.64 -13.42
C GLY A 311 -11.40 -4.97 -11.92
N HIS A 312 -10.36 -5.44 -11.25
CA HIS A 312 -10.37 -5.79 -9.82
C HIS A 312 -9.25 -5.09 -9.05
N GLY A 313 -9.07 -3.81 -9.24
CA GLY A 313 -8.06 -2.99 -8.55
C GLY A 313 -8.58 -2.25 -7.32
N ASP A 314 -9.73 -2.65 -6.78
CA ASP A 314 -10.40 -1.95 -5.69
C ASP A 314 -9.94 -2.40 -4.28
N PRO A 315 -10.22 -1.62 -3.21
CA PRO A 315 -9.71 -1.88 -1.86
C PRO A 315 -10.27 -3.14 -1.18
N ARG A 316 -11.25 -3.82 -1.77
CA ARG A 316 -11.80 -5.08 -1.29
C ARG A 316 -10.93 -6.27 -1.67
N GLN A 317 -10.13 -6.15 -2.74
CA GLN A 317 -9.32 -7.24 -3.27
C GLN A 317 -8.23 -7.70 -2.32
N GLY A 318 -7.55 -6.82 -1.69
CA GLY A 318 -6.49 -7.16 -0.77
C GLY A 318 -5.19 -7.64 -1.41
N PHE A 319 -4.21 -7.79 -0.56
CA PHE A 319 -2.84 -8.14 -0.86
C PHE A 319 -2.45 -9.41 -0.10
N GLU A 320 -1.92 -10.40 -0.79
CA GLU A 320 -1.48 -11.66 -0.20
C GLU A 320 -0.35 -11.44 0.81
N THR A 321 -0.37 -12.13 1.94
CA THR A 321 0.64 -11.99 3.00
C THR A 321 2.04 -12.36 2.53
N CYS A 322 2.20 -13.38 1.66
CA CYS A 322 3.50 -13.62 1.00
C CYS A 322 3.96 -12.41 0.19
N GLY A 323 3.04 -11.80 -0.57
CA GLY A 323 3.33 -10.61 -1.35
C GLY A 323 3.80 -9.44 -0.51
N ILE A 324 3.21 -9.24 0.68
CA ILE A 324 3.63 -8.17 1.61
C ILE A 324 5.11 -8.31 1.94
N VAL A 325 5.55 -9.47 2.43
CA VAL A 325 6.93 -9.66 2.89
C VAL A 325 7.93 -9.74 1.73
N GLU A 326 7.55 -10.31 0.60
CA GLU A 326 8.39 -10.35 -0.60
C GLU A 326 8.55 -8.95 -1.24
N PHE A 327 7.50 -8.15 -1.19
CA PHE A 327 7.58 -6.78 -1.70
C PHE A 327 8.45 -5.91 -0.79
N MET A 328 8.36 -6.08 0.55
CA MET A 328 9.29 -5.46 1.50
C MET A 328 10.74 -5.84 1.18
N ALA A 329 11.05 -7.13 1.01
CA ALA A 329 12.39 -7.60 0.66
C ALA A 329 12.89 -7.02 -0.67
N SER A 330 12.01 -6.89 -1.66
CA SER A 330 12.33 -6.24 -2.93
C SER A 330 12.70 -4.77 -2.76
N HIS A 331 11.92 -4.03 -1.98
CA HIS A 331 12.19 -2.62 -1.73
C HIS A 331 13.50 -2.41 -0.96
N GLN A 332 13.81 -3.25 0.01
CA GLN A 332 15.08 -3.24 0.74
C GLN A 332 16.27 -3.47 -0.19
N LEU A 333 16.20 -4.49 -1.02
CA LEU A 333 17.25 -4.77 -1.99
C LEU A 333 17.43 -3.63 -3.00
N LEU A 334 16.33 -3.06 -3.49
CA LEU A 334 16.38 -1.93 -4.42
C LEU A 334 16.91 -0.65 -3.77
N THR A 335 16.64 -0.41 -2.48
CA THR A 335 17.31 0.66 -1.71
C THR A 335 18.82 0.50 -1.74
N ARG A 336 19.33 -0.73 -1.50
CA ARG A 336 20.78 -1.00 -1.54
C ARG A 336 21.39 -0.83 -2.91
N ILE A 337 20.71 -1.32 -3.96
CA ILE A 337 21.23 -1.27 -5.33
C ILE A 337 21.25 0.16 -5.84
N THR A 338 20.13 0.86 -5.74
CA THR A 338 19.91 2.13 -6.43
C THR A 338 20.26 3.36 -5.60
N GLY A 339 20.18 3.27 -4.27
CA GLY A 339 20.29 4.43 -3.37
C GLY A 339 19.08 5.35 -3.45
N ASP A 340 17.98 4.94 -4.08
CA ASP A 340 16.75 5.72 -4.14
C ASP A 340 15.97 5.57 -2.82
N PRO A 341 15.77 6.66 -2.06
CA PRO A 341 15.08 6.63 -0.77
C PRO A 341 13.62 6.24 -0.87
N LEU A 342 13.00 6.39 -2.03
CA LEU A 342 11.59 5.99 -2.25
C LEU A 342 11.36 4.49 -2.04
N TRP A 343 12.36 3.64 -2.28
CA TRP A 343 12.23 2.22 -2.02
C TRP A 343 12.13 1.92 -0.52
N ALA A 344 12.88 2.65 0.31
CA ALA A 344 12.75 2.54 1.76
C ALA A 344 11.40 3.07 2.27
N ASP A 345 10.87 4.17 1.69
CA ASP A 345 9.53 4.67 2.01
C ASP A 345 8.44 3.63 1.72
N ARG A 346 8.52 2.97 0.56
CA ARG A 346 7.60 1.89 0.16
C ARG A 346 7.69 0.67 1.08
N CYS A 347 8.90 0.35 1.53
CA CYS A 347 9.09 -0.71 2.53
C CYS A 347 8.43 -0.35 3.86
N GLU A 348 8.61 0.88 4.36
CA GLU A 348 7.96 1.35 5.59
C GLU A 348 6.43 1.41 5.47
N GLU A 349 5.89 1.79 4.31
CA GLU A 349 4.44 1.79 4.08
C GLU A 349 3.84 0.39 4.30
N LEU A 350 4.48 -0.66 3.77
CA LEU A 350 4.08 -2.05 4.01
C LEU A 350 4.31 -2.48 5.46
N ALA A 351 5.48 -2.18 6.00
CA ALA A 351 5.89 -2.63 7.34
C ALA A 351 5.00 -2.07 8.45
N PHE A 352 4.49 -0.84 8.30
CA PHE A 352 3.71 -0.20 9.37
C PHE A 352 2.19 -0.28 9.15
N ASN A 353 1.75 -0.69 7.96
CA ASN A 353 0.34 -0.78 7.63
C ASN A 353 -0.08 -2.22 7.32
N SER A 354 0.31 -2.77 6.18
CA SER A 354 -0.17 -4.08 5.72
C SER A 354 0.39 -5.26 6.51
N LEU A 355 1.67 -5.26 6.87
CA LEU A 355 2.28 -6.39 7.59
C LEU A 355 1.64 -6.63 8.96
N PRO A 356 1.56 -5.66 9.89
CA PRO A 356 0.92 -5.91 11.17
C PRO A 356 -0.58 -6.18 11.04
N ALA A 357 -1.24 -5.63 10.01
CA ALA A 357 -2.64 -5.89 9.73
C ALA A 357 -2.93 -7.34 9.30
N SER A 358 -1.94 -8.05 8.74
CA SER A 358 -2.06 -9.46 8.31
C SER A 358 -1.93 -10.47 9.44
N LEU A 359 -1.52 -10.04 10.63
CA LEU A 359 -1.25 -10.90 11.78
C LEU A 359 -2.34 -10.78 12.85
N ASP A 360 -2.65 -11.87 13.51
CA ASP A 360 -3.45 -11.78 14.72
C ASP A 360 -2.67 -10.97 15.79
N PRO A 361 -3.35 -10.30 16.74
CA PRO A 361 -2.68 -9.47 17.74
C PRO A 361 -1.65 -10.20 18.62
N SER A 362 -1.77 -11.53 18.76
CA SER A 362 -0.87 -12.37 19.55
C SER A 362 0.28 -13.00 18.74
N GLY A 363 0.28 -12.84 17.41
CA GLY A 363 1.27 -13.44 16.51
C GLY A 363 1.15 -14.97 16.35
N ARG A 364 -0.01 -15.57 16.66
CA ARG A 364 -0.23 -17.01 16.62
C ARG A 364 -0.97 -17.50 15.38
N ALA A 365 -1.47 -16.58 14.59
CA ALA A 365 -2.18 -16.84 13.35
C ALA A 365 -1.91 -15.72 12.34
N VAL A 366 -2.13 -16.03 11.08
CA VAL A 366 -2.11 -15.06 9.97
C VAL A 366 -3.39 -15.20 9.20
N HIS A 367 -3.77 -14.18 8.44
CA HIS A 367 -4.71 -14.37 7.36
C HIS A 367 -3.99 -14.28 6.01
N TYR A 368 -4.57 -14.88 4.98
CA TYR A 368 -3.93 -14.94 3.69
C TYR A 368 -3.95 -13.59 2.98
N ILE A 369 -5.08 -12.88 3.05
CA ILE A 369 -5.35 -11.68 2.27
C ILE A 369 -5.66 -10.50 3.19
N THR A 370 -4.89 -9.43 3.05
CA THR A 370 -5.09 -8.14 3.74
C THR A 370 -5.72 -7.14 2.79
N SER A 371 -7.01 -6.86 2.97
CA SER A 371 -7.74 -5.85 2.20
C SER A 371 -7.73 -4.51 2.91
N ALA A 372 -7.77 -3.40 2.16
CA ALA A 372 -7.91 -2.07 2.74
C ALA A 372 -9.34 -1.80 3.25
N ASN A 373 -10.35 -2.45 2.67
CA ASN A 373 -11.72 -2.44 3.14
C ASN A 373 -12.20 -3.87 3.39
N SER A 374 -12.28 -4.26 4.65
CA SER A 374 -12.77 -5.56 5.10
C SER A 374 -13.45 -5.41 6.45
N VAL A 375 -14.69 -5.84 6.54
CA VAL A 375 -15.53 -5.70 7.74
C VAL A 375 -15.86 -7.05 8.38
N ASP A 376 -15.33 -8.12 7.79
CA ASP A 376 -15.48 -9.48 8.26
C ASP A 376 -14.28 -10.32 7.82
N LEU A 377 -13.71 -11.11 8.73
CA LEU A 377 -12.60 -12.01 8.47
C LEU A 377 -13.02 -13.42 8.85
N ASP A 378 -13.57 -14.15 7.90
CA ASP A 378 -14.16 -15.46 8.13
C ASP A 378 -13.75 -16.51 7.10
N ASN A 379 -14.35 -17.69 7.19
CA ASN A 379 -14.18 -18.81 6.27
C ASN A 379 -15.36 -18.99 5.31
N VAL A 380 -16.21 -17.99 5.13
CA VAL A 380 -17.27 -18.02 4.12
C VAL A 380 -16.63 -17.93 2.73
N PRO A 381 -16.93 -18.86 1.81
CA PRO A 381 -16.41 -18.79 0.45
C PRO A 381 -16.82 -17.50 -0.25
N LYS A 382 -15.86 -16.77 -0.82
CA LYS A 382 -16.07 -15.50 -1.51
C LYS A 382 -16.16 -15.76 -3.02
N ASN A 383 -17.35 -16.09 -3.53
CA ASN A 383 -17.55 -16.51 -4.93
C ASN A 383 -17.87 -15.37 -5.89
N GLY A 384 -18.13 -14.17 -5.37
CA GLY A 384 -18.52 -12.98 -6.13
C GLY A 384 -17.41 -12.35 -6.98
N ARG A 385 -16.38 -13.11 -7.38
CA ARG A 385 -15.18 -12.67 -8.10
C ARG A 385 -14.24 -11.77 -7.29
N GLN A 386 -14.54 -11.54 -6.03
CA GLN A 386 -13.73 -10.77 -5.12
C GLN A 386 -12.40 -11.47 -4.87
N PHE A 387 -12.47 -12.78 -4.60
CA PHE A 387 -11.32 -13.65 -4.41
C PHE A 387 -11.34 -14.75 -5.47
N GLN A 388 -10.17 -15.00 -6.06
CA GLN A 388 -10.07 -15.91 -7.19
C GLN A 388 -10.08 -17.38 -6.81
N ASN A 389 -9.68 -17.70 -5.58
CA ASN A 389 -9.37 -19.06 -5.17
C ASN A 389 -10.56 -19.87 -4.66
N GLY A 390 -11.75 -19.29 -4.56
CA GLY A 390 -12.99 -20.00 -4.21
C GLY A 390 -13.04 -20.58 -2.78
N PHE A 391 -12.00 -20.35 -1.96
CA PHE A 391 -12.02 -20.72 -0.54
C PHE A 391 -11.74 -19.49 0.34
N ALA A 392 -12.21 -19.56 1.57
CA ALA A 392 -12.08 -18.48 2.52
C ALA A 392 -10.63 -18.33 2.97
N MET A 393 -10.06 -17.15 2.75
CA MET A 393 -8.67 -16.86 3.06
C MET A 393 -8.51 -15.64 3.96
N GLN A 394 -9.56 -15.28 4.69
CA GLN A 394 -9.54 -14.10 5.54
C GLN A 394 -9.56 -14.41 7.04
N ALA A 395 -10.07 -15.57 7.48
CA ALA A 395 -9.97 -15.95 8.88
C ALA A 395 -8.51 -16.03 9.34
N PHE A 396 -8.26 -15.74 10.61
CA PHE A 396 -6.95 -15.94 11.22
C PHE A 396 -6.70 -17.42 11.53
N LEU A 397 -5.76 -18.03 10.80
CA LEU A 397 -5.42 -19.43 10.94
C LEU A 397 -3.91 -19.61 11.16
N PRO A 398 -3.48 -20.67 11.87
CA PRO A 398 -2.10 -21.16 11.78
C PRO A 398 -1.75 -21.63 10.36
N GLY A 399 -2.73 -22.09 9.60
CA GLY A 399 -2.75 -22.20 8.15
C GLY A 399 -1.79 -23.21 7.54
N VAL A 400 -1.54 -24.37 8.17
CA VAL A 400 -0.59 -25.36 7.65
C VAL A 400 -0.95 -25.81 6.23
N ASP A 401 -2.17 -26.29 6.04
CA ASP A 401 -2.65 -26.79 4.76
C ASP A 401 -3.46 -25.75 3.97
N GLN A 402 -4.24 -24.94 4.67
CA GLN A 402 -5.15 -23.97 4.05
C GLN A 402 -4.40 -22.79 3.45
N TYR A 403 -3.40 -22.26 4.17
CA TYR A 403 -2.61 -21.09 3.79
C TYR A 403 -1.14 -21.45 3.56
N ARG A 404 -0.89 -22.58 2.98
CA ARG A 404 0.38 -23.30 2.90
C ARG A 404 1.63 -22.43 2.76
N CYS A 405 1.64 -21.43 1.86
CA CYS A 405 2.80 -20.57 1.65
C CYS A 405 2.93 -19.48 2.74
N CYS A 406 1.86 -18.72 3.01
CA CYS A 406 1.93 -17.51 3.83
C CYS A 406 2.42 -17.73 5.27
N PRO A 407 1.91 -18.71 6.03
CA PRO A 407 2.40 -18.98 7.38
C PRO A 407 3.85 -19.43 7.45
N HIS A 408 4.37 -20.07 6.39
CA HIS A 408 5.77 -20.43 6.31
C HIS A 408 6.65 -19.24 5.88
N ASN A 409 6.13 -18.32 5.07
CA ASN A 409 6.91 -17.23 4.47
C ASN A 409 6.89 -15.91 5.26
N TYR A 410 5.79 -15.55 5.93
CA TYR A 410 5.65 -14.23 6.58
C TYR A 410 6.78 -13.92 7.57
N GLY A 411 7.39 -14.98 8.11
CA GLY A 411 8.40 -14.91 9.16
C GLY A 411 9.64 -14.09 8.81
N MET A 412 9.89 -13.81 7.55
CA MET A 412 11.02 -12.95 7.15
C MET A 412 10.73 -11.44 7.30
N GLY A 413 9.48 -11.02 7.38
CA GLY A 413 9.11 -9.60 7.31
C GLY A 413 9.85 -8.72 8.33
N TRP A 414 9.63 -8.95 9.62
CA TRP A 414 10.29 -8.15 10.66
C TRP A 414 11.80 -8.38 10.77
N PRO A 415 12.34 -9.62 10.70
CA PRO A 415 13.80 -9.82 10.73
C PRO A 415 14.52 -9.07 9.62
N TYR A 416 14.05 -9.14 8.39
CA TYR A 416 14.64 -8.43 7.26
C TYR A 416 14.53 -6.91 7.43
N PHE A 417 13.40 -6.44 7.98
CA PHE A 417 13.23 -5.02 8.29
C PHE A 417 14.30 -4.53 9.29
N VAL A 418 14.57 -5.30 10.34
CA VAL A 418 15.63 -4.98 11.32
C VAL A 418 17.00 -4.90 10.66
N GLU A 419 17.35 -5.89 9.85
CA GLU A 419 18.68 -5.96 9.22
C GLU A 419 18.94 -4.83 8.21
N GLU A 420 17.89 -4.28 7.63
CA GLU A 420 17.98 -3.22 6.62
C GLU A 420 17.69 -1.80 7.18
N LEU A 421 17.49 -1.66 8.50
CA LEU A 421 17.41 -0.34 9.15
C LEU A 421 18.68 0.46 8.90
N TRP A 422 19.83 -0.21 8.97
CA TRP A 422 21.14 0.38 8.79
C TRP A 422 21.96 -0.35 7.72
N LEU A 423 22.61 0.42 6.90
CA LEU A 423 23.46 -0.04 5.80
C LEU A 423 24.86 0.58 5.95
N ALA A 424 25.86 -0.03 5.30
CA ALA A 424 27.16 0.59 5.16
C ALA A 424 27.25 1.40 3.85
N THR A 425 28.05 2.46 3.88
CA THR A 425 28.40 3.18 2.65
C THR A 425 29.72 2.63 2.07
N PRO A 426 29.90 2.66 0.71
CA PRO A 426 31.12 2.14 0.08
C PRO A 426 32.41 2.84 0.52
N ASP A 427 32.31 4.05 1.03
CA ASP A 427 33.42 4.89 1.49
C ASP A 427 33.69 4.79 3.01
N GLY A 428 33.16 3.75 3.67
CA GLY A 428 33.49 3.42 5.06
C GLY A 428 32.66 4.14 6.11
N GLY A 429 31.47 4.59 5.75
CA GLY A 429 30.47 5.15 6.67
C GLY A 429 29.26 4.26 6.86
N LEU A 430 28.19 4.84 7.42
CA LEU A 430 26.93 4.20 7.70
C LEU A 430 25.76 5.01 7.14
N ALA A 431 24.66 4.31 6.82
CA ALA A 431 23.41 4.91 6.38
C ALA A 431 22.25 4.39 7.24
N ALA A 432 21.50 5.28 7.86
CA ALA A 432 20.18 4.96 8.42
C ALA A 432 19.15 5.02 7.28
N ALA A 433 18.75 3.86 6.79
CA ALA A 433 17.88 3.74 5.64
C ALA A 433 16.40 3.70 6.03
N MET A 434 16.06 3.10 7.15
CA MET A 434 14.74 3.07 7.76
C MET A 434 14.87 3.31 9.26
N TYR A 435 13.77 3.63 9.95
CA TYR A 435 13.85 4.05 11.36
C TYR A 435 12.98 3.17 12.27
N ALA A 436 13.62 2.70 13.34
CA ALA A 436 12.99 2.10 14.51
C ALA A 436 14.00 2.00 15.63
N SER A 437 13.57 1.98 16.89
CA SER A 437 14.49 1.79 18.00
C SER A 437 15.37 0.56 17.83
N CYS A 438 16.68 0.78 17.77
CA CYS A 438 17.66 -0.29 17.58
C CYS A 438 19.05 0.10 18.13
N GLU A 439 19.96 -0.85 18.07
CA GLU A 439 21.38 -0.63 18.25
C GLU A 439 22.11 -1.25 17.06
N VAL A 440 22.95 -0.49 16.40
CA VAL A 440 23.80 -0.97 15.33
C VAL A 440 25.27 -0.92 15.73
N THR A 441 25.96 -2.06 15.62
CA THR A 441 27.41 -2.14 15.82
C THR A 441 28.11 -2.47 14.52
N ALA A 442 28.96 -1.55 14.06
CA ALA A 442 29.54 -1.65 12.72
C ALA A 442 30.99 -1.07 12.69
N LYS A 443 31.75 -1.54 11.71
CA LYS A 443 33.08 -1.00 11.41
C LYS A 443 32.96 0.20 10.48
N VAL A 444 33.69 1.26 10.80
CA VAL A 444 33.73 2.51 10.02
C VAL A 444 35.17 3.00 9.84
N ALA A 445 35.38 3.98 8.99
CA ALA A 445 36.65 4.67 8.78
C ALA A 445 37.82 3.69 8.51
N ASP A 446 38.74 3.58 9.44
CA ASP A 446 39.95 2.73 9.38
C ASP A 446 39.71 1.29 9.92
N GLY A 447 38.46 0.88 10.12
CA GLY A 447 38.07 -0.46 10.64
C GLY A 447 37.75 -0.44 12.14
N ALA A 448 37.66 0.74 12.73
CA ALA A 448 37.22 0.86 14.09
C ALA A 448 35.76 0.49 14.23
N GLU A 449 35.44 -0.30 15.24
CA GLU A 449 34.07 -0.65 15.56
C GLU A 449 33.42 0.46 16.37
N VAL A 450 32.23 0.87 15.96
CA VAL A 450 31.38 1.86 16.62
C VAL A 450 29.99 1.29 16.84
N THR A 451 29.28 1.88 17.81
CA THR A 451 27.87 1.54 18.06
C THR A 451 27.03 2.81 18.00
N PHE A 452 25.98 2.81 17.19
CA PHE A 452 24.89 3.78 17.33
C PHE A 452 23.73 3.16 18.07
N THR A 453 23.26 3.87 19.10
CA THR A 453 21.97 3.58 19.74
C THR A 453 20.95 4.53 19.13
N GLU A 454 19.92 3.98 18.51
CA GLU A 454 18.78 4.70 17.96
C GLU A 454 17.59 4.60 18.92
N GLU A 455 17.18 5.74 19.44
CA GLU A 455 16.05 5.88 20.35
C GLU A 455 14.94 6.66 19.66
N THR A 456 13.80 6.01 19.46
CA THR A 456 12.65 6.61 18.80
C THR A 456 11.35 5.86 19.09
N GLY A 457 10.23 6.57 19.01
CA GLY A 457 8.90 5.96 18.92
C GLY A 457 8.37 5.90 17.47
N TYR A 458 9.21 6.19 16.47
CA TYR A 458 8.83 6.13 15.06
C TYR A 458 8.27 4.73 14.71
N PRO A 459 7.19 4.63 13.92
CA PRO A 459 6.47 5.66 13.16
C PRO A 459 5.46 6.50 13.96
N PHE A 460 5.27 6.24 15.26
CA PHE A 460 4.25 6.89 16.09
C PHE A 460 4.67 8.27 16.62
N THR A 461 5.96 8.59 16.53
CA THR A 461 6.54 9.90 16.90
C THR A 461 7.39 10.44 15.75
N ASP A 462 7.68 11.73 15.79
CA ASP A 462 8.39 12.44 14.74
C ASP A 462 9.91 12.61 14.98
N THR A 463 10.41 12.13 16.11
CA THR A 463 11.79 12.36 16.53
C THR A 463 12.58 11.06 16.64
N VAL A 464 13.78 11.06 16.05
CA VAL A 464 14.78 9.98 16.14
C VAL A 464 16.05 10.54 16.74
N THR A 465 16.59 9.87 17.74
CA THR A 465 17.85 10.24 18.36
C THR A 465 18.88 9.14 18.18
N LEU A 466 20.03 9.49 17.62
CA LEU A 466 21.17 8.60 17.44
C LEU A 466 22.27 9.01 18.40
N THR A 467 22.74 8.10 19.23
CA THR A 467 23.88 8.34 20.15
C THR A 467 25.03 7.44 19.77
N LEU A 468 26.18 8.04 19.52
CA LEU A 468 27.37 7.31 19.11
C LEU A 468 28.22 6.88 20.32
N LYS A 469 28.64 5.61 20.31
CA LYS A 469 29.71 5.07 21.12
C LYS A 469 30.91 4.76 20.22
N ALA A 470 32.05 5.39 20.46
CA ALA A 470 33.26 5.24 19.64
C ALA A 470 34.51 5.09 20.52
N PRO A 471 35.47 4.23 20.13
CA PRO A 471 36.70 4.02 20.94
C PRO A 471 37.68 5.20 20.86
N LYS A 472 37.55 6.03 19.83
CA LYS A 472 38.41 7.22 19.57
C LYS A 472 37.64 8.16 18.62
N ARG A 473 38.24 9.34 18.37
CA ARG A 473 37.70 10.21 17.29
C ARG A 473 37.91 9.57 15.93
N LEU A 474 36.87 9.53 15.11
CA LEU A 474 36.84 8.86 13.80
C LEU A 474 36.18 9.75 12.76
N SER A 475 36.76 9.82 11.58
CA SER A 475 36.15 10.54 10.43
C SER A 475 35.47 9.56 9.50
N PHE A 476 34.17 9.67 9.37
CA PHE A 476 33.37 8.86 8.44
C PHE A 476 32.05 9.57 8.10
N PRO A 477 31.44 9.28 6.94
CA PRO A 477 30.14 9.79 6.59
C PRO A 477 29.03 9.08 7.36
N LEU A 478 28.03 9.85 7.79
CA LEU A 478 26.76 9.35 8.24
C LEU A 478 25.69 9.83 7.24
N VAL A 479 24.96 8.90 6.66
CA VAL A 479 23.91 9.15 5.68
C VAL A 479 22.55 8.87 6.32
N LEU A 480 21.62 9.82 6.20
CA LEU A 480 20.35 9.81 6.91
C LEU A 480 19.21 9.96 5.90
N ARG A 481 18.31 9.00 5.83
CA ARG A 481 17.16 9.11 4.94
C ARG A 481 16.19 10.19 5.43
N VAL A 482 15.72 11.00 4.52
CA VAL A 482 14.59 11.91 4.75
C VAL A 482 13.39 11.33 3.97
N PRO A 483 12.31 10.93 4.66
CA PRO A 483 11.14 10.34 4.03
C PRO A 483 10.44 11.28 3.05
N ALA A 484 9.81 10.73 2.00
CA ALA A 484 9.14 11.50 0.95
C ALA A 484 8.02 12.43 1.48
N TRP A 485 7.34 12.04 2.55
CA TRP A 485 6.28 12.83 3.17
C TRP A 485 6.80 14.00 4.05
N CYS A 486 8.12 14.11 4.27
CA CYS A 486 8.72 15.15 5.12
C CYS A 486 9.29 16.29 4.28
N ASP A 487 8.55 17.40 4.20
CA ASP A 487 8.97 18.60 3.46
C ASP A 487 10.04 19.43 4.19
N ASN A 488 10.02 19.42 5.53
CA ASN A 488 10.86 20.27 6.37
C ASN A 488 11.54 19.45 7.46
N PRO A 489 12.54 18.62 7.12
CA PRO A 489 13.30 17.87 8.11
C PRO A 489 14.17 18.80 8.95
N GLU A 490 14.30 18.50 10.22
CA GLU A 490 15.26 19.16 11.11
C GLU A 490 16.31 18.13 11.52
N ILE A 491 17.58 18.38 11.20
CA ILE A 491 18.69 17.51 11.59
C ILE A 491 19.68 18.35 12.43
N GLU A 492 20.00 17.85 13.60
CA GLU A 492 20.97 18.48 14.48
C GLU A 492 22.07 17.49 14.88
N VAL A 493 23.29 17.98 14.98
CA VAL A 493 24.41 17.25 15.56
C VAL A 493 24.91 18.01 16.80
N ASN A 494 24.75 17.41 17.98
CA ASN A 494 25.08 18.05 19.26
C ASN A 494 24.38 19.41 19.46
N GLY A 495 23.10 19.49 19.07
CA GLY A 495 22.28 20.70 19.14
C GLY A 495 22.66 21.79 18.13
N ARG A 496 23.43 21.45 17.10
CA ARG A 496 23.75 22.36 16.00
C ARG A 496 23.06 21.88 14.74
N PRO A 497 22.30 22.74 14.09
CA PRO A 497 21.60 22.36 12.89
C PRO A 497 22.54 21.98 11.73
N VAL A 498 22.14 21.03 10.94
CA VAL A 498 22.80 20.59 9.72
C VAL A 498 21.80 20.73 8.57
N ASP A 499 22.25 21.21 7.43
CA ASP A 499 21.41 21.33 6.24
C ASP A 499 20.88 19.95 5.83
N ALA A 500 19.57 19.86 5.66
CA ALA A 500 18.88 18.66 5.23
C ALA A 500 17.94 18.99 4.06
N PRO A 501 17.99 18.22 2.97
CA PRO A 501 17.04 18.38 1.88
C PRO A 501 15.64 17.92 2.32
N ALA A 502 14.60 18.46 1.69
CA ALA A 502 13.26 17.86 1.78
C ALA A 502 13.27 16.43 1.23
N GLY A 503 12.35 15.57 1.73
CA GLY A 503 12.20 14.22 1.21
C GLY A 503 11.56 14.16 -0.19
N PRO A 504 11.77 13.07 -0.94
CA PRO A 504 12.62 11.91 -0.62
C PRO A 504 14.10 12.22 -0.87
N ALA A 505 14.95 11.98 0.11
CA ALA A 505 16.37 12.26 0.01
C ALA A 505 17.23 11.46 1.00
N PHE A 506 18.54 11.50 0.80
CA PHE A 506 19.51 11.13 1.80
C PHE A 506 20.33 12.39 2.16
N ALA A 507 20.28 12.81 3.41
CA ALA A 507 21.16 13.84 3.98
C ALA A 507 22.49 13.20 4.38
N ARG A 508 23.62 13.77 3.93
CA ARG A 508 24.94 13.25 4.22
C ARG A 508 25.67 14.19 5.20
N VAL A 509 26.21 13.64 6.28
CA VAL A 509 26.96 14.35 7.28
C VAL A 509 28.40 13.84 7.33
N ASP A 510 29.32 14.58 6.72
CA ASP A 510 30.75 14.28 6.73
C ASP A 510 31.44 15.04 7.89
N ARG A 511 31.95 14.30 8.88
CA ARG A 511 32.64 14.93 10.00
C ARG A 511 33.56 13.97 10.75
N THR A 512 34.36 14.52 11.67
CA THR A 512 35.05 13.75 12.69
C THR A 512 34.15 13.60 13.91
N TRP A 513 33.74 12.39 14.18
CA TRP A 513 32.87 11.98 15.29
C TRP A 513 33.66 11.70 16.54
N ALA A 514 33.08 11.95 17.70
CA ALA A 514 33.63 11.63 19.01
C ALA A 514 32.61 10.74 19.80
N ASP A 515 33.12 10.03 20.79
CA ASP A 515 32.28 9.28 21.74
C ASP A 515 31.27 10.22 22.41
N GLY A 516 30.00 9.75 22.47
CA GLY A 516 28.89 10.53 23.00
C GLY A 516 28.27 11.55 22.02
N ASP A 517 28.78 11.70 20.81
CA ASP A 517 28.12 12.55 19.79
C ASP A 517 26.69 12.10 19.56
N ARG A 518 25.79 13.09 19.46
CA ARG A 518 24.35 12.87 19.32
C ARG A 518 23.83 13.50 18.03
N VAL A 519 23.06 12.75 17.28
CA VAL A 519 22.31 13.25 16.13
C VAL A 519 20.83 13.19 16.47
N THR A 520 20.13 14.30 16.29
CA THR A 520 18.67 14.36 16.44
C THR A 520 18.07 14.66 15.09
N LEU A 521 17.16 13.79 14.66
CA LEU A 521 16.35 14.00 13.46
C LEU A 521 14.91 14.24 13.90
N ARG A 522 14.30 15.24 13.33
CA ARG A 522 12.88 15.49 13.48
C ARG A 522 12.22 15.56 12.11
N PHE A 523 11.22 14.73 11.95
CA PHE A 523 10.40 14.62 10.73
C PHE A 523 8.98 15.08 11.04
N PRO A 524 8.64 16.37 10.94
CA PRO A 524 7.33 16.88 11.27
C PRO A 524 6.25 16.18 10.44
N GLN A 525 5.50 15.30 11.09
CA GLN A 525 4.44 14.53 10.45
C GLN A 525 3.21 15.41 10.24
N LYS A 526 2.80 15.57 9.00
CA LYS A 526 1.56 16.25 8.60
C LYS A 526 0.49 15.22 8.30
N THR A 527 -0.76 15.54 8.65
CA THR A 527 -1.90 14.79 8.15
C THR A 527 -2.14 15.18 6.70
N THR A 528 -2.32 14.20 5.84
CA THR A 528 -2.63 14.36 4.42
C THR A 528 -3.82 13.49 4.04
N VAL A 529 -4.52 13.90 2.99
CA VAL A 529 -5.60 13.13 2.37
C VAL A 529 -5.15 12.80 0.96
N ARG A 530 -5.06 11.52 0.65
CA ARG A 530 -4.67 11.01 -0.66
C ARG A 530 -5.92 10.58 -1.40
N THR A 531 -6.12 11.06 -2.62
CA THR A 531 -7.23 10.66 -3.49
C THR A 531 -6.78 9.56 -4.43
N TRP A 532 -7.64 8.56 -4.61
CA TRP A 532 -7.45 7.41 -5.48
C TRP A 532 -8.32 7.56 -6.72
N GLU A 533 -7.78 8.24 -7.73
CA GLU A 533 -8.53 8.67 -8.93
C GLU A 533 -9.11 7.48 -9.72
N HIS A 534 -8.36 6.37 -9.79
CA HIS A 534 -8.80 5.16 -10.49
C HIS A 534 -9.70 4.26 -9.63
N ASN A 535 -10.05 4.70 -8.42
CA ASN A 535 -10.91 3.98 -7.50
C ASN A 535 -12.02 4.87 -6.93
N HIS A 536 -12.92 5.31 -7.81
CA HIS A 536 -14.12 6.10 -7.48
C HIS A 536 -13.84 7.44 -6.78
N GLY A 537 -12.63 8.00 -6.90
CA GLY A 537 -12.24 9.19 -6.16
C GLY A 537 -12.24 9.00 -4.64
N ALA A 538 -12.17 7.75 -4.18
CA ALA A 538 -12.05 7.43 -2.77
C ALA A 538 -10.82 8.08 -2.15
N VAL A 539 -10.86 8.32 -0.85
CA VAL A 539 -9.76 8.95 -0.12
C VAL A 539 -9.22 8.06 0.98
N SER A 540 -7.93 8.17 1.24
CA SER A 540 -7.29 7.67 2.45
C SER A 540 -6.65 8.80 3.24
N VAL A 541 -6.47 8.57 4.52
CA VAL A 541 -5.89 9.54 5.45
C VAL A 541 -4.54 9.03 5.90
N ASP A 542 -3.49 9.82 5.67
CA ASP A 542 -2.12 9.46 6.03
C ASP A 542 -1.54 10.48 7.02
N ARG A 543 -0.62 10.03 7.89
CA ARG A 543 0.21 10.89 8.72
C ARG A 543 1.60 10.27 8.87
N GLY A 544 2.60 10.92 8.30
CA GLY A 544 3.92 10.30 8.13
C GLY A 544 3.79 9.00 7.33
N PRO A 545 4.40 7.89 7.77
CA PRO A 545 4.30 6.60 7.07
C PRO A 545 3.05 5.79 7.44
N LEU A 546 2.21 6.30 8.34
CA LEU A 546 0.99 5.61 8.81
C LEU A 546 -0.21 6.03 8.00
N THR A 547 -0.94 5.06 7.50
CA THR A 547 -2.30 5.20 6.96
C THR A 547 -3.32 4.91 8.07
N TYR A 548 -4.46 5.60 8.05
CA TYR A 548 -5.49 5.49 9.07
C TYR A 548 -6.74 4.80 8.52
N SER A 549 -7.30 3.90 9.32
CA SER A 549 -8.54 3.18 9.06
C SER A 549 -9.61 3.56 10.07
N LEU A 550 -10.87 3.39 9.70
CA LEU A 550 -11.97 3.48 10.66
C LEU A 550 -11.72 2.50 11.81
N ARG A 551 -11.90 2.97 13.04
CA ARG A 551 -11.98 2.09 14.19
C ARG A 551 -13.32 1.35 14.15
N ILE A 552 -13.25 0.04 13.97
CA ILE A 552 -14.41 -0.86 14.04
C ILE A 552 -14.23 -1.71 15.29
N ASP A 553 -15.29 -1.87 16.09
CA ASP A 553 -15.24 -2.77 17.23
C ASP A 553 -15.33 -4.21 16.73
N GLU A 554 -14.43 -5.07 17.24
CA GLU A 554 -14.14 -6.41 16.73
C GLU A 554 -14.61 -7.47 17.71
N GLU A 555 -15.36 -8.45 17.24
CA GLU A 555 -15.68 -9.68 17.97
C GLU A 555 -14.89 -10.85 17.37
N TYR A 556 -14.15 -11.57 18.22
CA TYR A 556 -13.37 -12.75 17.83
C TYR A 556 -14.15 -14.02 18.12
N GLU A 557 -14.63 -14.69 17.10
CA GLU A 557 -15.25 -16.03 17.21
C GLU A 557 -14.20 -17.10 17.01
N ARG A 558 -14.08 -18.01 17.98
CA ARG A 558 -13.20 -19.17 17.83
C ARG A 558 -13.86 -20.22 16.94
N ILE A 559 -13.32 -20.44 15.74
CA ILE A 559 -13.86 -21.37 14.75
C ILE A 559 -13.12 -22.72 14.72
N GLY A 560 -11.96 -22.84 15.39
CA GLY A 560 -11.17 -24.05 15.40
C GLY A 560 -9.82 -23.91 16.11
N GLY A 561 -8.85 -24.71 15.66
CA GLY A 561 -7.48 -24.71 16.15
C GLY A 561 -7.34 -25.27 17.58
N THR A 562 -6.10 -25.19 18.09
CA THR A 562 -5.77 -25.59 19.46
C THR A 562 -5.90 -24.40 20.42
N GLU A 563 -5.83 -24.61 21.72
CA GLU A 563 -5.75 -23.53 22.71
C GLU A 563 -4.51 -22.64 22.48
N GLN A 564 -3.46 -23.25 22.02
CA GLN A 564 -2.17 -22.61 21.81
C GLN A 564 -2.08 -21.87 20.48
N PHE A 565 -2.71 -22.39 19.44
CA PHE A 565 -2.81 -21.84 18.10
C PHE A 565 -4.29 -21.86 17.66
N PRO A 566 -5.10 -20.91 18.16
CA PRO A 566 -6.51 -20.85 17.84
C PRO A 566 -6.76 -20.34 16.43
N GLU A 567 -7.88 -20.74 15.87
CA GLU A 567 -8.42 -20.21 14.62
C GLU A 567 -9.58 -19.27 14.93
N TYR A 568 -9.58 -18.08 14.33
CA TYR A 568 -10.57 -17.05 14.60
C TYR A 568 -11.19 -16.49 13.30
N ALA A 569 -12.53 -16.41 13.32
CA ALA A 569 -13.25 -15.41 12.55
C ALA A 569 -13.33 -14.10 13.36
N VAL A 570 -13.39 -12.96 12.67
CA VAL A 570 -13.53 -11.66 13.31
C VAL A 570 -14.66 -10.89 12.64
N HIS A 571 -15.61 -10.42 13.44
CA HIS A 571 -16.86 -9.79 12.98
C HIS A 571 -16.97 -8.37 13.49
N ALA A 572 -17.55 -7.47 12.67
CA ALA A 572 -17.82 -6.09 13.06
C ALA A 572 -19.02 -6.01 13.99
N THR A 573 -18.85 -5.35 15.14
CA THR A 573 -19.94 -5.10 16.11
C THR A 573 -20.34 -3.63 16.18
N SER A 574 -19.68 -2.75 15.45
CA SER A 574 -20.02 -1.33 15.32
C SER A 574 -20.26 -0.97 13.84
N PRO A 575 -20.98 0.15 13.56
CA PRO A 575 -21.16 0.63 12.19
C PRO A 575 -19.83 0.92 11.49
N TRP A 576 -19.76 0.64 10.20
CA TRP A 576 -18.54 0.79 9.39
C TRP A 576 -18.77 1.56 8.09
N ASN A 577 -19.98 1.71 7.63
CA ASN A 577 -20.36 2.25 6.32
C ASN A 577 -20.40 3.78 6.33
N TYR A 578 -19.25 4.41 6.50
CA TYR A 578 -19.09 5.84 6.58
C TYR A 578 -18.38 6.44 5.37
N GLY A 579 -18.87 7.58 4.88
CA GLY A 579 -18.14 8.47 3.99
C GLY A 579 -17.62 9.69 4.76
N LEU A 580 -16.41 10.16 4.43
CA LEU A 580 -15.79 11.30 5.12
C LEU A 580 -16.37 12.63 4.64
N VAL A 581 -16.65 13.51 5.60
CA VAL A 581 -17.02 14.91 5.37
C VAL A 581 -15.74 15.75 5.43
N LEU A 582 -15.24 16.17 4.28
CA LEU A 582 -13.98 16.90 4.16
C LEU A 582 -14.18 18.30 3.59
N ASP A 583 -13.36 19.25 4.05
CA ASP A 583 -13.26 20.56 3.40
C ASP A 583 -12.57 20.40 2.04
N GLU A 584 -13.23 20.77 0.96
CA GLU A 584 -12.70 20.60 -0.41
C GLU A 584 -11.37 21.32 -0.66
N ARG A 585 -11.15 22.46 0.00
CA ARG A 585 -9.95 23.28 -0.18
C ARG A 585 -8.82 22.87 0.75
N LYS A 586 -9.15 22.32 1.91
CA LYS A 586 -8.21 21.92 2.97
C LYS A 586 -8.66 20.63 3.63
N PRO A 587 -8.68 19.50 2.92
CA PRO A 587 -9.23 18.24 3.44
C PRO A 587 -8.61 17.82 4.78
N ALA A 588 -7.31 17.99 4.93
CA ALA A 588 -6.60 17.66 6.17
C ALA A 588 -7.05 18.49 7.39
N ALA A 589 -7.62 19.69 7.18
CA ALA A 589 -8.13 20.52 8.28
C ALA A 589 -9.41 19.96 8.93
N SER A 590 -10.09 19.02 8.25
CA SER A 590 -11.26 18.30 8.75
C SER A 590 -10.89 17.19 9.74
N LEU A 591 -9.61 16.91 9.93
CA LEU A 591 -9.08 15.80 10.69
C LEU A 591 -8.32 16.29 11.91
N ARG A 592 -8.50 15.63 13.07
CA ARG A 592 -7.81 15.99 14.31
C ARG A 592 -7.05 14.81 14.87
N HIS A 593 -5.74 14.92 14.91
CA HIS A 593 -4.84 13.90 15.44
C HIS A 593 -4.78 13.98 16.97
N HIS A 594 -4.74 12.82 17.64
CA HIS A 594 -4.62 12.68 19.08
C HIS A 594 -3.54 11.65 19.43
N THR A 595 -2.75 11.98 20.45
CA THR A 595 -1.86 11.01 21.08
C THR A 595 -2.48 10.58 22.40
N THR A 596 -2.76 9.29 22.57
CA THR A 596 -3.52 8.77 23.71
C THR A 596 -2.62 8.31 24.85
N HIS A 597 -1.46 7.78 24.55
CA HIS A 597 -0.47 7.31 25.50
C HIS A 597 0.92 7.20 24.84
N GLN A 598 1.94 6.84 25.60
CA GLN A 598 3.26 6.54 25.03
C GLN A 598 3.25 5.22 24.25
N VAL A 599 4.15 5.09 23.28
CA VAL A 599 4.31 3.88 22.47
C VAL A 599 4.58 2.68 23.40
N LYS A 600 3.74 1.66 23.31
CA LYS A 600 3.93 0.42 24.07
C LYS A 600 5.03 -0.43 23.43
N GLU A 601 5.92 -0.96 24.25
CA GLU A 601 7.02 -1.80 23.80
C GLU A 601 6.55 -3.17 23.26
N THR A 602 5.36 -3.64 23.68
CA THR A 602 4.87 -4.98 23.31
C THR A 602 4.25 -5.01 21.92
N ASN A 603 3.11 -4.35 21.72
CA ASN A 603 2.42 -4.34 20.45
C ASN A 603 1.60 -3.06 20.25
N PRO A 604 2.15 -2.04 19.57
CA PRO A 604 1.41 -0.83 19.24
C PRO A 604 0.43 -1.02 18.07
N PHE A 605 0.49 -2.15 17.38
CA PHE A 605 -0.36 -2.48 16.24
C PHE A 605 -1.60 -3.28 16.67
N THR A 606 -2.29 -2.78 17.68
CA THR A 606 -3.60 -3.29 18.14
C THR A 606 -4.50 -2.12 18.53
N LEU A 607 -5.83 -2.30 18.51
CA LEU A 607 -6.75 -1.25 18.93
C LEU A 607 -6.50 -0.77 20.38
N ALA A 608 -6.08 -1.67 21.27
CA ALA A 608 -5.75 -1.34 22.66
C ALA A 608 -4.32 -0.81 22.85
N GLY A 609 -3.43 -1.11 21.91
CA GLY A 609 -1.98 -0.82 21.99
C GLY A 609 -1.56 0.45 21.24
N THR A 610 -2.33 0.86 20.23
CA THR A 610 -1.96 2.02 19.42
C THR A 610 -1.96 3.31 20.23
N PRO A 611 -0.86 4.10 20.18
CA PRO A 611 -0.80 5.37 20.90
C PRO A 611 -1.49 6.51 20.16
N LEU A 612 -1.94 6.29 18.94
CA LEU A 612 -2.45 7.32 18.05
C LEU A 612 -3.90 7.05 17.67
N THR A 613 -4.70 8.10 17.67
CA THR A 613 -6.02 8.13 17.05
C THR A 613 -6.20 9.41 16.25
N MET A 614 -7.24 9.46 15.43
CA MET A 614 -7.65 10.65 14.71
C MET A 614 -9.16 10.74 14.72
N THR A 615 -9.73 11.94 14.93
CA THR A 615 -11.15 12.14 14.74
C THR A 615 -11.43 12.78 13.40
N ALA A 616 -12.53 12.37 12.79
CA ALA A 616 -13.02 12.86 11.51
C ALA A 616 -14.54 13.04 11.57
N LYS A 617 -15.07 13.98 10.80
CA LYS A 617 -16.51 14.05 10.54
C LYS A 617 -16.86 13.10 9.39
N ALA A 618 -17.95 12.38 9.54
CA ALA A 618 -18.44 11.43 8.54
C ALA A 618 -19.96 11.36 8.53
N ARG A 619 -20.52 10.82 7.46
CA ARG A 619 -21.93 10.43 7.38
C ARG A 619 -22.02 8.94 7.13
N ARG A 620 -22.98 8.28 7.75
CA ARG A 620 -23.27 6.88 7.37
C ARG A 620 -23.85 6.85 5.95
N ILE A 621 -23.56 5.76 5.24
CA ILE A 621 -24.11 5.48 3.92
C ILE A 621 -24.88 4.16 4.05
N PRO A 622 -26.18 4.17 4.41
CA PRO A 622 -26.94 2.97 4.68
C PRO A 622 -26.97 1.97 3.54
N GLU A 623 -26.89 2.45 2.30
CA GLU A 623 -26.89 1.63 1.09
C GLU A 623 -25.57 0.89 0.86
N TRP A 624 -24.50 1.34 1.53
CA TRP A 624 -23.20 0.66 1.45
C TRP A 624 -23.17 -0.49 2.46
N THR A 625 -23.49 -1.66 1.98
CA THR A 625 -23.66 -2.89 2.79
C THR A 625 -22.63 -3.95 2.44
N ALA A 626 -22.52 -4.97 3.26
CA ALA A 626 -21.85 -6.21 2.90
C ALA A 626 -22.88 -7.16 2.27
N ASP A 627 -22.43 -8.00 1.34
CA ASP A 627 -23.27 -9.02 0.70
C ASP A 627 -23.43 -10.28 1.57
N GLY A 628 -24.10 -11.31 1.05
CA GLY A 628 -24.28 -12.58 1.75
C GLY A 628 -23.01 -13.43 1.92
N GLU A 629 -21.90 -13.02 1.29
CA GLU A 629 -20.56 -13.58 1.48
C GLU A 629 -19.70 -12.71 2.41
N HIS A 630 -20.29 -11.75 3.09
CA HIS A 630 -19.70 -10.81 4.00
C HIS A 630 -18.64 -9.90 3.35
N VAL A 631 -18.71 -9.71 2.04
CA VAL A 631 -17.83 -8.80 1.29
C VAL A 631 -18.50 -7.43 1.20
N VAL A 632 -17.75 -6.39 1.52
CA VAL A 632 -18.20 -5.00 1.39
C VAL A 632 -18.58 -4.71 -0.07
N ALA A 633 -19.72 -4.05 -0.31
CA ALA A 633 -20.09 -3.60 -1.65
C ALA A 633 -19.04 -2.67 -2.26
N PRO A 634 -18.97 -2.51 -3.59
CA PRO A 634 -18.08 -1.56 -4.24
C PRO A 634 -18.22 -0.15 -3.66
N LEU A 635 -17.12 0.60 -3.67
CA LEU A 635 -17.17 2.03 -3.36
C LEU A 635 -18.11 2.75 -4.34
N GLN A 636 -18.80 3.75 -3.82
CA GLN A 636 -19.55 4.70 -4.64
C GLN A 636 -18.62 5.80 -5.15
N ASP A 637 -18.98 6.41 -6.29
CA ASP A 637 -18.29 7.59 -6.78
C ASP A 637 -18.41 8.72 -5.73
N GLY A 638 -17.31 9.38 -5.44
CA GLY A 638 -17.29 10.49 -4.51
C GLY A 638 -17.70 11.82 -5.17
N PRO A 639 -18.43 12.71 -4.50
CA PRO A 639 -19.01 12.55 -3.16
C PRO A 639 -20.26 11.66 -3.14
N ALA A 640 -20.27 10.67 -2.24
CA ALA A 640 -21.43 9.80 -2.06
C ALA A 640 -22.55 10.54 -1.33
N GLY A 641 -23.78 10.31 -1.74
CA GLY A 641 -24.95 10.89 -1.10
C GLY A 641 -25.31 10.21 0.20
N SER A 642 -25.74 10.97 1.20
CA SER A 642 -26.29 10.44 2.45
C SER A 642 -27.20 11.45 3.15
N SER A 643 -28.36 10.98 3.62
CA SER A 643 -29.27 11.76 4.48
C SER A 643 -28.96 11.64 5.97
N GLU A 644 -28.01 10.79 6.31
CA GLU A 644 -27.66 10.55 7.70
C GLU A 644 -27.00 11.79 8.33
N PRO A 645 -27.15 12.00 9.62
CA PRO A 645 -26.51 13.12 10.30
C PRO A 645 -24.98 13.02 10.21
N VAL A 646 -24.30 14.16 10.32
CA VAL A 646 -22.86 14.18 10.47
C VAL A 646 -22.51 13.70 11.87
N GLU A 647 -21.66 12.69 11.95
CA GLU A 647 -21.13 12.13 13.19
C GLU A 647 -19.62 12.34 13.27
N GLU A 648 -19.08 12.33 14.47
CA GLU A 648 -17.66 12.24 14.70
C GLU A 648 -17.26 10.77 14.83
N ILE A 649 -16.34 10.32 13.94
CA ILE A 649 -15.81 8.96 13.96
C ILE A 649 -14.34 8.97 14.39
N THR A 650 -13.87 7.82 14.87
CA THR A 650 -12.47 7.62 15.25
C THR A 650 -11.76 6.79 14.19
N LEU A 651 -10.59 7.27 13.78
CA LEU A 651 -9.65 6.54 12.94
C LEU A 651 -8.45 6.10 13.77
N VAL A 652 -7.88 4.96 13.42
CA VAL A 652 -6.68 4.37 14.03
C VAL A 652 -5.68 3.98 12.93
N PRO A 653 -4.39 3.84 13.22
CA PRO A 653 -3.44 3.32 12.23
C PRO A 653 -3.91 1.97 11.66
N MET A 654 -3.80 1.81 10.34
CA MET A 654 -4.25 0.62 9.60
C MET A 654 -3.68 -0.68 10.20
N GLY A 655 -2.40 -0.68 10.57
CA GLY A 655 -1.74 -1.82 11.18
C GLY A 655 -2.32 -2.22 12.54
N ALA A 656 -3.08 -1.34 13.20
CA ALA A 656 -3.72 -1.62 14.48
C ALA A 656 -5.14 -2.20 14.33
N ALA A 657 -5.78 -2.03 13.18
CA ALA A 657 -7.14 -2.50 12.89
C ALA A 657 -7.10 -3.84 12.15
N ARG A 658 -7.87 -4.82 12.61
CA ARG A 658 -8.05 -6.10 11.88
C ARG A 658 -9.23 -6.00 10.93
N LEU A 659 -10.36 -5.48 11.41
CA LEU A 659 -11.44 -4.99 10.55
C LEU A 659 -11.20 -3.53 10.22
N ARG A 660 -11.45 -3.13 8.99
CA ARG A 660 -11.07 -1.78 8.54
C ARG A 660 -11.89 -1.26 7.37
N ILE A 661 -12.08 0.02 7.36
CA ILE A 661 -12.33 0.84 6.18
C ILE A 661 -11.19 1.85 6.13
N THR A 662 -10.37 1.77 5.11
CA THR A 662 -9.16 2.59 4.92
C THR A 662 -9.28 3.46 3.67
N SER A 663 -10.00 2.98 2.65
CA SER A 663 -10.45 3.75 1.50
C SER A 663 -11.89 4.18 1.74
N PHE A 664 -12.11 5.48 1.87
CA PHE A 664 -13.41 6.05 2.17
C PHE A 664 -14.00 6.73 0.94
N PRO A 665 -15.30 6.58 0.66
CA PRO A 665 -15.98 7.58 -0.14
C PRO A 665 -15.96 8.92 0.60
N THR A 666 -15.97 10.04 -0.13
CA THR A 666 -16.27 11.35 0.45
C THR A 666 -17.77 11.58 0.46
N THR A 667 -18.26 12.38 1.41
CA THR A 667 -19.62 12.90 1.39
C THR A 667 -19.57 14.42 1.44
N ASP A 668 -20.45 15.08 0.71
CA ASP A 668 -20.50 16.54 0.66
C ASP A 668 -20.87 17.11 2.04
N PRO A 669 -20.11 18.08 2.60
CA PRO A 669 -20.47 18.75 3.84
C PRO A 669 -21.82 19.51 3.77
N GLY A 670 -22.23 19.90 2.58
CA GLY A 670 -23.48 20.59 2.30
C GLY A 670 -24.48 19.81 1.45
N ALA A 671 -24.14 18.60 0.99
CA ALA A 671 -25.08 17.78 0.26
C ALA A 671 -26.17 17.31 1.20
N GLU A 672 -27.35 17.84 1.01
CA GLU A 672 -28.60 17.21 1.42
C GLU A 672 -28.64 15.80 0.78
N PRO A 673 -29.44 14.91 1.36
CA PRO A 673 -29.49 13.51 0.92
C PRO A 673 -29.57 13.46 -0.58
N TRP A 674 -28.73 12.59 -1.17
CA TRP A 674 -28.90 12.23 -2.57
C TRP A 674 -30.37 12.04 -2.80
N LEU A 675 -30.89 12.86 -3.69
CA LEU A 675 -32.23 12.77 -4.15
C LEU A 675 -32.34 11.44 -4.90
N SER A 676 -32.28 10.36 -4.12
CA SER A 676 -32.35 9.00 -4.60
C SER A 676 -33.53 8.86 -5.53
N ASP A 677 -33.50 7.91 -6.40
CA ASP A 677 -34.51 7.48 -7.38
C ASP A 677 -35.94 7.59 -6.81
N GLY A 678 -36.46 8.83 -6.73
CA GLY A 678 -37.77 9.11 -6.13
C GLY A 678 -38.42 10.33 -6.74
N TRP A 679 -39.72 10.43 -6.47
CA TRP A 679 -40.50 11.59 -6.84
C TRP A 679 -40.51 12.60 -5.69
N TYR A 680 -40.46 13.89 -6.01
CA TYR A 680 -40.45 15.00 -5.08
C TYR A 680 -41.50 16.04 -5.44
N ARG A 681 -42.03 16.68 -4.43
CA ARG A 681 -42.75 17.94 -4.54
C ARG A 681 -41.78 19.06 -4.27
N ILE A 682 -41.61 19.95 -5.23
CA ILE A 682 -40.71 21.09 -5.15
C ILE A 682 -41.56 22.26 -4.57
N ARG A 683 -41.38 22.52 -3.24
CA ARG A 683 -42.20 23.46 -2.50
C ARG A 683 -41.53 24.83 -2.36
N ASN A 684 -42.23 25.89 -2.75
CA ASN A 684 -41.74 27.27 -2.61
C ASN A 684 -41.75 27.72 -1.14
N ARG A 685 -40.68 28.36 -0.69
CA ARG A 685 -40.57 28.85 0.68
C ARG A 685 -41.57 30.01 0.97
N HIS A 686 -41.71 30.95 0.06
CA HIS A 686 -42.53 32.14 0.24
C HIS A 686 -44.04 31.81 0.29
N SER A 687 -44.49 31.00 -0.68
CA SER A 687 -45.92 30.70 -0.80
C SER A 687 -46.36 29.43 -0.07
N GLY A 688 -45.44 28.52 0.22
CA GLY A 688 -45.73 27.17 0.72
C GLY A 688 -46.36 26.23 -0.33
N LYS A 689 -46.53 26.69 -1.57
CA LYS A 689 -47.12 25.93 -2.68
C LYS A 689 -46.08 25.08 -3.37
N VAL A 690 -46.54 24.09 -4.18
CA VAL A 690 -45.69 23.17 -4.90
C VAL A 690 -45.63 23.52 -6.39
N LEU A 691 -44.53 23.12 -7.03
CA LEU A 691 -44.34 23.24 -8.48
C LEU A 691 -45.27 22.27 -9.18
N GLY A 692 -46.00 22.72 -10.17
CA GLY A 692 -46.91 21.90 -10.97
C GLY A 692 -47.00 22.39 -12.43
N VAL A 693 -47.68 21.61 -13.24
CA VAL A 693 -47.90 21.98 -14.66
C VAL A 693 -49.31 22.54 -14.80
N ASP A 694 -49.40 23.70 -15.41
CA ASP A 694 -50.70 24.38 -15.59
C ASP A 694 -51.74 23.49 -16.26
N ASN A 695 -52.92 23.36 -15.63
CA ASN A 695 -54.01 22.48 -16.06
C ASN A 695 -53.63 21.04 -16.32
N MET A 696 -52.63 20.50 -15.64
CA MET A 696 -52.10 19.14 -15.85
C MET A 696 -51.77 18.85 -17.31
N SER A 697 -51.35 19.86 -18.07
CA SER A 697 -51.04 19.71 -19.47
C SER A 697 -49.91 18.73 -19.74
N THR A 698 -50.02 17.96 -20.85
CA THR A 698 -48.91 17.12 -21.34
C THR A 698 -48.27 17.70 -22.61
N ALA A 699 -48.62 18.94 -23.00
CA ALA A 699 -48.06 19.57 -24.19
C ALA A 699 -46.69 20.16 -23.96
N ASN A 700 -45.83 20.26 -25.00
CA ASN A 700 -44.63 21.08 -24.97
C ASN A 700 -44.99 22.54 -24.81
N SER A 701 -44.11 23.30 -24.17
CA SER A 701 -44.27 24.70 -23.80
C SER A 701 -45.45 24.99 -22.83
N ALA A 702 -46.02 23.91 -22.18
CA ALA A 702 -46.97 24.19 -21.11
C ALA A 702 -46.26 24.86 -19.95
N HIS A 703 -46.91 25.91 -19.44
CA HIS A 703 -46.35 26.68 -18.34
C HIS A 703 -46.25 25.85 -17.05
N VAL A 704 -45.16 26.04 -16.33
CA VAL A 704 -45.01 25.58 -14.98
C VAL A 704 -45.49 26.66 -14.03
N VAL A 705 -46.30 26.27 -13.08
CA VAL A 705 -46.95 27.16 -12.11
C VAL A 705 -46.76 26.65 -10.68
N GLN A 706 -46.99 27.50 -9.72
CA GLN A 706 -47.17 27.03 -8.33
C GLN A 706 -48.61 26.75 -8.04
N PHE A 707 -48.91 25.75 -7.25
CA PHE A 707 -50.27 25.39 -6.87
C PHE A 707 -50.33 24.78 -5.46
N GLY A 708 -51.51 24.90 -4.79
CA GLY A 708 -51.76 24.15 -3.57
C GLY A 708 -51.58 22.65 -3.84
N ASP A 709 -50.92 21.94 -2.93
CA ASP A 709 -50.64 20.53 -3.08
C ASP A 709 -51.95 19.70 -3.11
N THR A 710 -52.30 19.19 -4.30
CA THR A 710 -53.51 18.39 -4.54
C THR A 710 -53.29 16.88 -4.54
N GLY A 711 -52.03 16.45 -4.41
CA GLY A 711 -51.67 15.05 -4.47
C GLY A 711 -51.63 14.44 -5.87
N THR A 712 -51.66 15.27 -6.93
CA THR A 712 -51.66 14.80 -8.34
C THR A 712 -50.23 14.64 -8.91
N ASP A 713 -50.09 13.75 -9.90
CA ASP A 713 -48.78 13.37 -10.48
C ASP A 713 -48.07 14.52 -11.21
N ASP A 714 -48.76 15.58 -11.60
CA ASP A 714 -48.19 16.79 -12.20
C ASP A 714 -47.41 17.64 -11.20
N HIS A 715 -47.63 17.45 -9.88
CA HIS A 715 -46.84 18.05 -8.82
C HIS A 715 -45.61 17.22 -8.43
N ASP A 716 -45.47 16.01 -8.95
CA ASP A 716 -44.37 15.13 -8.65
C ASP A 716 -43.25 15.27 -9.72
N TRP A 717 -42.05 15.55 -9.27
CA TRP A 717 -40.90 15.78 -10.10
C TRP A 717 -39.76 14.83 -9.69
N ARG A 718 -39.05 14.29 -10.70
CA ARG A 718 -37.88 13.46 -10.47
C ARG A 718 -36.62 14.17 -10.95
N LEU A 719 -35.59 14.14 -10.14
CA LEU A 719 -34.28 14.66 -10.47
C LEU A 719 -33.48 13.55 -11.17
N VAL A 720 -33.15 13.75 -12.44
CA VAL A 720 -32.34 12.81 -13.22
C VAL A 720 -30.95 13.42 -13.36
N PRO A 721 -29.91 12.80 -12.76
CA PRO A 721 -28.56 13.36 -12.79
C PRO A 721 -27.97 13.28 -14.22
N GLU A 722 -27.25 14.34 -14.62
CA GLU A 722 -26.55 14.47 -15.90
C GLU A 722 -25.03 14.71 -15.72
N GLY A 723 -24.52 14.51 -14.50
CA GLY A 723 -23.12 14.77 -14.15
C GLY A 723 -22.85 16.20 -13.66
N ASP A 724 -21.72 16.40 -13.00
CA ASP A 724 -21.21 17.71 -12.50
C ASP A 724 -22.23 18.51 -11.64
N GLY A 725 -23.14 17.85 -10.92
CA GLY A 725 -24.15 18.50 -10.09
C GLY A 725 -25.33 19.07 -10.87
N TRP A 726 -25.48 18.73 -12.14
CA TRP A 726 -26.60 19.15 -13.00
C TRP A 726 -27.64 18.05 -13.10
N TYR A 727 -28.93 18.45 -13.14
CA TYR A 727 -30.10 17.57 -13.18
C TYR A 727 -31.07 17.97 -14.28
N ARG A 728 -31.73 16.98 -14.87
CA ARG A 728 -33.01 17.17 -15.55
C ARG A 728 -34.12 16.95 -14.56
N ILE A 729 -34.99 17.90 -14.41
CA ILE A 729 -36.14 17.84 -13.51
C ILE A 729 -37.33 17.35 -14.32
N ARG A 730 -37.70 16.07 -14.16
CA ARG A 730 -38.71 15.40 -14.99
C ARG A 730 -40.05 15.29 -14.28
N ASN A 731 -41.12 15.72 -14.92
CA ASN A 731 -42.48 15.65 -14.40
C ASN A 731 -43.00 14.21 -14.47
N ARG A 732 -43.76 13.78 -13.44
CA ARG A 732 -44.29 12.40 -13.39
C ARG A 732 -45.46 12.21 -14.32
N HIS A 733 -46.36 13.18 -14.41
CA HIS A 733 -47.56 13.10 -15.22
C HIS A 733 -47.25 13.13 -16.72
N SER A 734 -46.44 14.09 -17.18
CA SER A 734 -46.17 14.28 -18.60
C SER A 734 -44.94 13.53 -19.10
N GLY A 735 -44.02 13.15 -18.20
CA GLY A 735 -42.68 12.61 -18.55
C GLY A 735 -41.72 13.62 -19.16
N LYS A 736 -42.10 14.90 -19.26
CA LYS A 736 -41.33 16.00 -19.85
C LYS A 736 -40.38 16.61 -18.80
N VAL A 737 -39.39 17.37 -19.26
CA VAL A 737 -38.41 18.03 -18.40
C VAL A 737 -38.70 19.52 -18.23
N LEU A 738 -38.29 20.05 -17.10
CA LEU A 738 -38.34 21.48 -16.79
C LEU A 738 -37.33 22.23 -17.66
N GLY A 739 -37.76 23.28 -18.34
CA GLY A 739 -36.91 24.12 -19.17
C GLY A 739 -37.37 25.56 -19.16
N VAL A 740 -36.60 26.45 -19.82
CA VAL A 740 -36.92 27.86 -19.98
C VAL A 740 -37.51 28.10 -21.35
N ASP A 741 -38.64 28.79 -21.42
CA ASP A 741 -39.32 29.05 -22.70
C ASP A 741 -38.40 29.77 -23.71
N ASN A 742 -38.35 29.22 -24.93
CA ASN A 742 -37.51 29.67 -26.02
C ASN A 742 -36.01 29.86 -25.67
N MET A 743 -35.49 29.12 -24.70
CA MET A 743 -34.10 29.21 -24.21
C MET A 743 -33.75 30.67 -23.82
N SER A 744 -34.70 31.39 -23.30
CA SER A 744 -34.53 32.80 -22.90
C SER A 744 -33.49 32.94 -21.78
N THR A 745 -32.70 34.02 -21.82
CA THR A 745 -31.79 34.41 -20.74
C THR A 745 -32.30 35.66 -20.00
N ALA A 746 -33.49 36.12 -20.30
CA ALA A 746 -34.09 37.33 -19.70
C ALA A 746 -34.69 37.02 -18.30
N ASP A 747 -34.72 38.04 -17.45
CA ASP A 747 -35.51 38.00 -16.23
C ASP A 747 -37.01 37.86 -16.57
N SER A 748 -37.75 37.22 -15.68
CA SER A 748 -39.19 36.93 -15.81
C SER A 748 -39.52 36.03 -17.02
N ALA A 749 -38.52 35.36 -17.64
CA ALA A 749 -38.81 34.36 -18.66
C ALA A 749 -39.52 33.16 -18.02
N HIS A 750 -40.61 32.75 -18.67
CA HIS A 750 -41.43 31.66 -18.18
C HIS A 750 -40.65 30.31 -18.15
N VAL A 751 -40.88 29.54 -17.11
CA VAL A 751 -40.46 28.17 -17.07
C VAL A 751 -41.60 27.27 -17.57
N VAL A 752 -41.24 26.35 -18.43
CA VAL A 752 -42.13 25.44 -19.14
C VAL A 752 -41.68 23.99 -19.01
N GLN A 753 -42.56 23.07 -19.32
CA GLN A 753 -42.16 21.71 -19.58
C GLN A 753 -41.94 21.48 -21.06
N PHE A 754 -40.96 20.63 -21.41
CA PHE A 754 -40.67 20.30 -22.82
C PHE A 754 -40.16 18.87 -22.98
N ASP A 755 -40.25 18.29 -24.16
CA ASP A 755 -39.53 17.04 -24.47
C ASP A 755 -38.03 17.31 -24.33
N ASP A 756 -37.33 16.35 -23.73
CA ASP A 756 -35.90 16.49 -23.54
C ASP A 756 -35.17 16.46 -24.89
N ASN A 757 -34.60 17.58 -25.26
CA ASN A 757 -33.87 17.79 -26.52
C ASN A 757 -32.36 17.93 -26.34
N GLY A 758 -31.84 17.70 -25.10
CA GLY A 758 -30.42 17.73 -24.79
C GLY A 758 -29.82 19.12 -24.59
N THR A 759 -30.64 20.19 -24.55
CA THR A 759 -30.15 21.57 -24.41
C THR A 759 -29.88 21.98 -22.97
N ASP A 760 -29.01 23.00 -22.79
CA ASP A 760 -28.56 23.46 -21.45
C ASP A 760 -29.67 24.17 -20.65
N ASP A 761 -30.71 24.67 -21.29
CA ASP A 761 -31.85 25.29 -20.61
C ASP A 761 -32.72 24.26 -19.87
N HIS A 762 -32.56 22.96 -20.18
CA HIS A 762 -33.19 21.85 -19.45
C HIS A 762 -32.35 21.34 -18.28
N LEU A 763 -31.17 21.92 -18.05
CA LEU A 763 -30.27 21.52 -16.97
C LEU A 763 -30.33 22.51 -15.81
N TRP A 764 -30.54 21.96 -14.62
CA TRP A 764 -30.71 22.71 -13.40
C TRP A 764 -29.76 22.23 -12.32
N GLN A 765 -29.20 23.13 -11.57
CA GLN A 765 -28.35 22.86 -10.40
C GLN A 765 -29.07 23.24 -9.12
N LEU A 766 -29.03 22.36 -8.14
CA LEU A 766 -29.53 22.64 -6.80
C LEU A 766 -28.43 23.29 -5.98
N VAL A 767 -28.54 24.61 -5.74
CA VAL A 767 -27.58 25.37 -4.94
C VAL A 767 -28.12 25.46 -3.50
N PRO A 768 -27.51 24.82 -2.52
CA PRO A 768 -27.98 24.84 -1.13
C PRO A 768 -27.97 26.26 -0.55
N ASP A 769 -29.03 26.62 0.19
CA ASP A 769 -29.15 27.91 0.91
C ASP A 769 -29.33 27.71 2.44
N GLY A 770 -29.04 26.49 2.94
CA GLY A 770 -29.25 26.10 4.32
C GLY A 770 -30.67 25.59 4.63
N ASP A 771 -30.84 24.97 5.79
CA ASP A 771 -32.14 24.45 6.32
C ASP A 771 -32.93 23.55 5.33
N GLY A 772 -32.21 22.79 4.47
CA GLY A 772 -32.85 21.88 3.50
C GLY A 772 -33.52 22.58 2.33
N ARG A 773 -33.10 23.79 1.98
CA ARG A 773 -33.61 24.59 0.89
C ARG A 773 -32.58 24.86 -0.16
N TYR A 774 -33.08 25.09 -1.39
CA TYR A 774 -32.25 25.23 -2.58
C TYR A 774 -32.65 26.42 -3.41
N ARG A 775 -31.66 27.07 -4.03
CA ARG A 775 -31.83 27.84 -5.25
C ARG A 775 -31.67 26.89 -6.43
N ILE A 776 -32.64 26.82 -7.29
CA ILE A 776 -32.62 25.94 -8.46
C ILE A 776 -32.14 26.76 -9.65
N ARG A 777 -30.86 26.61 -10.03
CA ARG A 777 -30.18 27.44 -11.02
C ARG A 777 -30.16 26.76 -12.40
N ASN A 778 -30.55 27.52 -13.42
CA ASN A 778 -30.51 27.07 -14.81
C ASN A 778 -29.10 27.14 -15.40
N ARG A 779 -28.68 26.09 -16.13
CA ARG A 779 -27.33 26.04 -16.72
C ARG A 779 -27.12 27.07 -17.83
N HIS A 780 -28.13 27.24 -18.71
CA HIS A 780 -28.04 28.12 -19.85
C HIS A 780 -28.00 29.59 -19.47
N SER A 781 -28.89 30.02 -18.60
CA SER A 781 -29.02 31.43 -18.22
C SER A 781 -28.23 31.85 -16.99
N GLY A 782 -27.85 30.86 -16.12
CA GLY A 782 -27.27 31.13 -14.80
C GLY A 782 -28.26 31.68 -13.75
N LYS A 783 -29.53 31.91 -14.16
CA LYS A 783 -30.58 32.43 -13.31
C LYS A 783 -31.24 31.34 -12.45
N VAL A 784 -31.95 31.76 -11.42
CA VAL A 784 -32.63 30.88 -10.47
C VAL A 784 -34.13 30.81 -10.70
N LEU A 785 -34.73 29.69 -10.32
CA LEU A 785 -36.17 29.46 -10.37
C LEU A 785 -36.85 30.29 -9.32
N GLY A 786 -37.87 31.06 -9.71
CA GLY A 786 -38.67 31.90 -8.78
C GLY A 786 -40.14 31.98 -9.20
N VAL A 787 -40.95 32.62 -8.37
CA VAL A 787 -42.37 32.84 -8.66
C VAL A 787 -42.60 34.27 -9.13
N ASP A 788 -43.27 34.43 -10.28
CA ASP A 788 -43.51 35.73 -10.86
C ASP A 788 -44.15 36.69 -9.86
N ASN A 789 -43.54 37.90 -9.74
CA ASN A 789 -43.97 38.97 -8.83
C ASN A 789 -44.11 38.51 -7.37
N MET A 790 -43.37 37.49 -6.91
CA MET A 790 -43.49 36.95 -5.57
C MET A 790 -44.93 36.56 -5.21
N SER A 791 -45.70 36.12 -6.15
CA SER A 791 -47.14 35.81 -5.98
C SER A 791 -47.30 34.60 -5.01
N THR A 792 -48.36 34.65 -4.20
CA THR A 792 -48.79 33.51 -3.37
C THR A 792 -50.07 32.85 -3.88
N ALA A 793 -50.57 33.30 -5.06
CA ALA A 793 -51.78 32.73 -5.64
C ALA A 793 -51.56 31.35 -6.30
N ASP A 794 -52.62 30.55 -6.38
CA ASP A 794 -52.61 29.34 -7.26
C ASP A 794 -52.50 29.77 -8.70
N SER A 795 -51.92 28.94 -9.53
CA SER A 795 -51.65 29.18 -10.97
C SER A 795 -50.69 30.36 -11.26
N ALA A 796 -50.01 30.90 -10.22
CA ALA A 796 -48.95 31.89 -10.48
C ALA A 796 -47.79 31.23 -11.26
N HIS A 797 -47.35 31.91 -12.30
CA HIS A 797 -46.30 31.43 -13.16
C HIS A 797 -44.97 31.31 -12.41
N VAL A 798 -44.25 30.25 -12.72
CA VAL A 798 -42.85 30.10 -12.35
C VAL A 798 -41.97 30.66 -13.46
N VAL A 799 -41.01 31.46 -13.07
CA VAL A 799 -40.09 32.18 -13.96
C VAL A 799 -38.65 31.95 -13.53
N GLN A 800 -37.71 32.30 -14.40
CA GLN A 800 -36.32 32.49 -13.99
C GLN A 800 -36.04 33.96 -13.69
N PHE A 801 -35.14 34.22 -12.76
CA PHE A 801 -34.73 35.55 -12.40
C PHE A 801 -33.29 35.60 -11.86
N ASP A 802 -32.64 36.77 -11.92
CA ASP A 802 -31.38 36.96 -11.22
C ASP A 802 -31.63 36.76 -9.72
N ASP A 803 -30.70 36.04 -9.05
CA ASP A 803 -30.83 35.75 -7.63
C ASP A 803 -30.72 37.08 -6.82
N ASN A 804 -31.82 37.49 -6.25
CA ASN A 804 -31.91 38.70 -5.46
C ASN A 804 -32.04 38.45 -3.96
N GLY A 805 -31.90 37.18 -3.52
CA GLY A 805 -31.93 36.78 -2.11
C GLY A 805 -33.32 36.64 -1.53
N THR A 806 -34.39 36.71 -2.31
CA THR A 806 -35.78 36.63 -1.79
C THR A 806 -36.25 35.18 -1.56
N ASP A 807 -37.26 35.00 -0.71
CA ASP A 807 -37.79 33.71 -0.32
C ASP A 807 -38.55 32.99 -1.44
N ASP A 808 -39.02 33.66 -2.46
CA ASP A 808 -39.68 33.07 -3.63
C ASP A 808 -38.71 32.34 -4.53
N HIS A 809 -37.40 32.61 -4.41
CA HIS A 809 -36.32 31.87 -5.09
C HIS A 809 -35.85 30.63 -4.33
N LEU A 810 -36.42 30.37 -3.12
CA LEU A 810 -36.02 29.23 -2.31
C LEU A 810 -37.06 28.12 -2.38
N TRP A 811 -36.58 26.93 -2.65
CA TRP A 811 -37.36 25.72 -2.86
C TRP A 811 -36.97 24.62 -1.91
N GLN A 812 -37.89 23.83 -1.47
CA GLN A 812 -37.68 22.63 -0.64
C GLN A 812 -38.17 21.40 -1.39
N LEU A 813 -37.44 20.34 -1.32
CA LEU A 813 -37.80 19.04 -1.90
C LEU A 813 -38.50 18.20 -0.81
N VAL A 814 -39.74 17.82 -1.05
CA VAL A 814 -40.57 17.08 -0.11
C VAL A 814 -41.02 15.78 -0.76
N ARG A 815 -40.90 14.67 -0.09
CA ARG A 815 -41.43 13.39 -0.58
C ARG A 815 -42.94 13.45 -0.68
N PRO A 816 -43.58 12.96 -1.75
CA PRO A 816 -45.02 12.70 -1.77
C PRO A 816 -45.41 11.75 -0.65
N SER A 817 -46.49 12.07 0.07
CA SER A 817 -47.00 11.28 1.20
C SER A 817 -47.65 9.98 0.72
#